data_cca3a4407bd411b943b400df7bbb4125
#
_entry.id   cca3a4407bd411b943b400df7bbb4125
#
_cell.length_a   1.000
_cell.length_b   1.000
_cell.length_c   1.000
_cell.angle_alpha   90.00
_cell.angle_beta   90.00
_cell.angle_gamma   90.00
#
_symmetry.space_group_name_H-M   'P 1'
#
loop_
_entity.id
_entity.type
_entity.pdbx_description
1 polymer ?
#
loop_
_entity_poly.entity_id
_entity_poly.type
_entity_poly.pdbx_seq_one_letter_code
_entity_poly.pdbx_strand_id
1 'polypeptide(L)'
;MTLVKLIETNSYELSPDQHRHIYEASSKGQGDRAVQKNPKDDLIAIHYKNISILKNSCPAVREFVLPVAYAPSIVSLDQLQKISFKDLKLETHHRGGFLTGRTIVPPYYCSEIVTIIEGDDGDVAKLVLGFENNLYSGTPYSLPINSTVAIKEPYCKYNGEGDFVVRVDHPSDIAVLRGDDPTVSMIMQFASGTMEITPARWRSAGDTAYLEKKYSSAVECYTQAIEKSPQDDLLFLKDTYRKRAFANLTAKSFEAAKEDALVSLSESLLDVRAYHCAGLATYSLGLYMESKTYFQSALKLRPDDLKSQKELHRVTTRIYEQSTGNYDFASMIQSVTSGTINLDYATYKGSIEIHEAGTHGRGLFSTEFIKKGSLVLCEKAFRLPDLYGEDKPEGLVLFNFNSSSKTQRKAQAGLFLSLRERLFGGAGGGNGEEEKFWELDAGGYVRSGMEGKVVDGVPVVDSFLIEAIRLKNCFSCPRLSLSLLQAHLFPQTQFQTPESQNFQPNHLSTGLWILASYINHSCLPNLTRSFIGDMMLIRANSDIPPNTELTQQYLAPEAHFLTRRKDFPLHWDFECDCVLCSAEAKSPDEKHVERREMVEKIKNLALKSGSGGNAKQNVSNSTIKAVERLTRKLEDLHEPEIYDEIPRLLLVHPTIWLTEVHRERGDHAKVVRYAMEILRNFGFVGTKLGGNKVGGEREELGRAIVNVESFAALKAASEAYKALEEKDLAEWCEEEAKGMWEVITGCGVGVEDVLGAGRD
;
A
#
# COMPACT_ATOMS: atom_id res chain seq x y z
N MET A 1 7.81 -32.06 -7.48
CA MET A 1 6.59 -32.17 -6.68
C MET A 1 5.66 -31.10 -7.23
N THR A 2 4.59 -31.46 -7.91
CA THR A 2 3.69 -30.51 -8.60
C THR A 2 2.89 -29.70 -7.58
N LEU A 3 2.55 -28.46 -7.88
CA LEU A 3 1.64 -27.60 -7.08
C LEU A 3 0.37 -28.37 -6.64
N VAL A 4 -0.13 -29.28 -7.51
CA VAL A 4 -1.30 -30.14 -7.23
C VAL A 4 -1.05 -31.12 -6.06
N LYS A 5 0.18 -31.63 -5.85
CA LYS A 5 0.50 -32.47 -4.69
C LYS A 5 0.63 -31.70 -3.38
N LEU A 6 0.89 -30.39 -3.43
CA LEU A 6 0.92 -29.51 -2.25
C LEU A 6 -0.49 -29.19 -1.73
N ILE A 7 -1.49 -29.16 -2.61
CA ILE A 7 -2.90 -28.95 -2.25
C ILE A 7 -3.45 -30.16 -1.46
N GLU A 8 -2.91 -31.36 -1.69
CA GLU A 8 -3.32 -32.58 -1.00
C GLU A 8 -2.74 -32.74 0.43
N THR A 9 -1.72 -31.97 0.81
CA THR A 9 -1.00 -32.14 2.09
C THR A 9 -1.29 -31.09 3.14
N ASN A 10 -2.30 -30.32 3.14
CA ASN A 10 -2.73 -29.36 4.22
C ASN A 10 -1.59 -28.65 5.01
N SER A 11 -0.35 -28.63 4.50
CA SER A 11 0.79 -27.96 5.13
C SER A 11 1.11 -26.66 4.39
N TYR A 12 0.65 -25.56 4.94
CA TYR A 12 0.69 -24.20 4.37
C TYR A 12 2.07 -23.51 4.37
N GLU A 13 3.14 -24.22 4.68
CA GLU A 13 4.49 -23.67 4.68
C GLU A 13 5.46 -24.64 4.01
N LEU A 14 5.90 -24.30 2.79
CA LEU A 14 7.12 -24.88 2.25
C LEU A 14 8.30 -24.44 3.12
N SER A 15 9.07 -25.39 3.65
CA SER A 15 10.30 -25.05 4.35
C SER A 15 11.28 -24.36 3.41
N PRO A 16 12.21 -23.52 3.92
CA PRO A 16 13.26 -22.90 3.11
C PRO A 16 14.04 -23.90 2.24
N ASP A 17 14.20 -25.13 2.72
CA ASP A 17 14.89 -26.20 1.98
C ASP A 17 14.02 -26.78 0.86
N GLN A 18 12.71 -26.89 1.02
CA GLN A 18 11.80 -27.28 -0.05
C GLN A 18 11.78 -26.22 -1.18
N HIS A 19 11.79 -24.93 -0.83
CA HIS A 19 11.93 -23.83 -1.80
C HIS A 19 13.26 -23.91 -2.55
N ARG A 20 14.37 -24.19 -1.84
CA ARG A 20 15.68 -24.36 -2.44
C ARG A 20 15.71 -25.56 -3.40
N HIS A 21 15.15 -26.69 -3.01
CA HIS A 21 15.06 -27.89 -3.86
C HIS A 21 14.23 -27.66 -5.12
N ILE A 22 13.11 -26.92 -5.03
CA ILE A 22 12.30 -26.56 -6.20
C ILE A 22 13.11 -25.67 -7.13
N TYR A 23 13.84 -24.70 -6.57
CA TYR A 23 14.69 -23.80 -7.34
C TYR A 23 15.88 -24.52 -8.00
N GLU A 24 16.61 -25.35 -7.26
CA GLU A 24 17.74 -26.11 -7.77
C GLU A 24 17.32 -27.18 -8.80
N ALA A 25 16.14 -27.75 -8.65
CA ALA A 25 15.57 -28.66 -9.64
C ALA A 25 15.19 -27.96 -10.94
N SER A 26 14.77 -26.68 -10.86
CA SER A 26 14.36 -25.88 -12.03
C SER A 26 15.56 -25.33 -12.83
N SER A 27 16.74 -25.21 -12.25
CA SER A 27 17.93 -24.72 -12.97
C SER A 27 18.66 -25.81 -13.78
N LYS A 28 18.25 -27.07 -13.68
CA LYS A 28 18.83 -28.15 -14.48
C LYS A 28 18.41 -28.04 -15.94
N GLY A 29 19.38 -28.12 -16.84
CA GLY A 29 19.14 -28.08 -18.28
C GLY A 29 19.14 -26.69 -18.89
N GLN A 30 19.67 -25.67 -18.21
CA GLN A 30 19.79 -24.33 -18.78
C GLN A 30 20.53 -24.33 -20.13
N GLY A 31 19.86 -23.77 -21.15
CA GLY A 31 20.37 -23.71 -22.51
C GLY A 31 20.11 -24.96 -23.35
N ASP A 32 19.60 -26.04 -22.75
CA ASP A 32 19.18 -27.21 -23.51
C ASP A 32 17.92 -26.92 -24.35
N ARG A 33 17.78 -27.60 -25.48
CA ARG A 33 16.59 -27.43 -26.31
C ARG A 33 15.34 -27.82 -25.52
N ALA A 34 14.32 -26.97 -25.57
CA ALA A 34 13.02 -27.29 -24.98
C ALA A 34 12.33 -28.38 -25.79
N VAL A 35 12.00 -29.49 -25.16
CA VAL A 35 11.31 -30.62 -25.77
C VAL A 35 10.06 -30.92 -24.98
N GLN A 36 8.90 -30.89 -25.66
CA GLN A 36 7.63 -31.30 -25.08
C GLN A 36 7.57 -32.82 -25.01
N LYS A 37 7.45 -33.42 -23.84
CA LYS A 37 7.38 -34.87 -23.69
C LYS A 37 5.96 -35.41 -23.83
N ASN A 38 4.98 -34.66 -23.28
CA ASN A 38 3.59 -35.06 -23.37
C ASN A 38 3.01 -34.67 -24.75
N PRO A 39 2.31 -35.59 -25.45
CA PRO A 39 1.57 -35.27 -26.67
C PRO A 39 0.52 -34.17 -26.42
N LYS A 40 0.13 -33.47 -27.47
CA LYS A 40 -0.88 -32.39 -27.44
C LYS A 40 -2.17 -32.83 -26.72
N ASP A 41 -2.68 -34.01 -27.05
CA ASP A 41 -3.94 -34.51 -26.47
C ASP A 41 -3.83 -34.77 -24.96
N ASP A 42 -2.69 -35.28 -24.49
CA ASP A 42 -2.43 -35.48 -23.06
C ASP A 42 -2.34 -34.16 -22.30
N LEU A 43 -1.69 -33.15 -22.89
CA LEU A 43 -1.63 -31.81 -22.27
C LEU A 43 -3.03 -31.19 -22.15
N ILE A 44 -3.86 -31.33 -23.17
CA ILE A 44 -5.24 -30.88 -23.19
C ILE A 44 -6.06 -31.61 -22.12
N ALA A 45 -5.92 -32.95 -22.04
CA ALA A 45 -6.62 -33.77 -21.04
C ALA A 45 -6.22 -33.35 -19.58
N ILE A 46 -4.92 -33.17 -19.32
CA ILE A 46 -4.41 -32.69 -18.02
C ILE A 46 -4.98 -31.30 -17.71
N HIS A 47 -5.03 -30.41 -18.70
CA HIS A 47 -5.55 -29.07 -18.54
C HIS A 47 -7.04 -29.06 -18.11
N TYR A 48 -7.90 -29.83 -18.78
CA TYR A 48 -9.32 -29.97 -18.41
C TYR A 48 -9.52 -30.65 -17.06
N LYS A 49 -8.67 -31.62 -16.70
CA LYS A 49 -8.66 -32.21 -15.36
C LYS A 49 -8.38 -31.14 -14.28
N ASN A 50 -7.41 -30.25 -14.51
CA ASN A 50 -7.11 -29.16 -13.58
C ASN A 50 -8.28 -28.18 -13.44
N ILE A 51 -8.94 -27.83 -14.55
CA ILE A 51 -10.17 -27.01 -14.52
C ILE A 51 -11.25 -27.67 -13.65
N SER A 52 -11.45 -28.99 -13.79
CA SER A 52 -12.43 -29.74 -13.01
C SER A 52 -12.11 -29.75 -11.52
N ILE A 53 -10.85 -29.93 -11.16
CA ILE A 53 -10.38 -29.90 -9.75
C ILE A 53 -10.64 -28.50 -9.17
N LEU A 54 -10.25 -27.43 -9.85
CA LEU A 54 -10.41 -26.07 -9.38
C LEU A 54 -11.87 -25.61 -9.24
N LYS A 55 -12.78 -26.12 -10.08
CA LYS A 55 -14.22 -25.87 -9.95
C LYS A 55 -14.80 -26.50 -8.68
N ASN A 56 -14.24 -27.62 -8.22
CA ASN A 56 -14.75 -28.36 -7.06
C ASN A 56 -14.07 -28.00 -5.75
N SER A 57 -12.89 -27.37 -5.79
CA SER A 57 -12.11 -26.96 -4.62
C SER A 57 -11.38 -25.65 -4.91
N CYS A 58 -12.03 -24.51 -4.63
CA CYS A 58 -11.32 -23.24 -4.63
C CYS A 58 -10.37 -23.23 -3.41
N PRO A 59 -9.06 -23.06 -3.60
CA PRO A 59 -8.14 -23.03 -2.46
C PRO A 59 -8.43 -21.80 -1.59
N ALA A 60 -8.54 -22.01 -0.27
CA ALA A 60 -8.73 -20.96 0.71
C ALA A 60 -7.53 -19.96 0.72
N VAL A 61 -6.35 -20.43 0.34
CA VAL A 61 -5.12 -19.64 0.22
C VAL A 61 -4.68 -19.63 -1.24
N ARG A 62 -4.44 -18.41 -1.78
CA ARG A 62 -3.87 -18.22 -3.12
C ARG A 62 -2.38 -17.94 -2.99
N GLU A 63 -1.58 -18.65 -3.76
CA GLU A 63 -0.12 -18.57 -3.75
C GLU A 63 0.38 -17.94 -5.05
N PHE A 64 1.26 -16.97 -4.96
CA PHE A 64 1.88 -16.29 -6.12
C PHE A 64 3.39 -16.47 -6.03
N VAL A 65 4.04 -16.57 -7.19
CA VAL A 65 5.49 -16.76 -7.26
C VAL A 65 6.13 -15.65 -8.08
N LEU A 66 7.09 -14.96 -7.49
CA LEU A 66 8.04 -14.11 -8.20
C LEU A 66 9.35 -14.86 -8.36
N PRO A 67 9.68 -15.33 -9.57
CA PRO A 67 10.94 -16.03 -9.84
C PRO A 67 12.15 -15.09 -9.72
N VAL A 68 13.33 -15.56 -10.08
CA VAL A 68 14.53 -14.71 -10.18
C VAL A 68 14.26 -13.58 -11.16
N ALA A 69 14.59 -12.34 -10.75
CA ALA A 69 14.27 -11.15 -11.50
C ALA A 69 14.95 -11.09 -12.88
N TYR A 70 14.20 -10.60 -13.84
CA TYR A 70 14.64 -10.27 -15.17
C TYR A 70 13.96 -9.00 -15.67
N ALA A 71 14.56 -8.29 -16.61
CA ALA A 71 13.97 -7.06 -17.14
C ALA A 71 12.82 -7.33 -18.10
N PRO A 72 11.77 -6.49 -18.14
CA PRO A 72 10.72 -6.56 -19.15
C PRO A 72 11.28 -6.31 -20.55
N SER A 73 10.53 -6.71 -21.58
CA SER A 73 10.83 -6.31 -22.94
C SER A 73 10.46 -4.83 -23.15
N ILE A 74 11.45 -4.04 -23.56
CA ILE A 74 11.28 -2.61 -23.85
C ILE A 74 11.24 -2.29 -25.34
N VAL A 75 11.32 -3.34 -26.18
CA VAL A 75 11.38 -3.25 -27.63
C VAL A 75 10.00 -3.48 -28.20
N SER A 76 9.62 -2.71 -29.23
CA SER A 76 8.37 -2.92 -29.94
C SER A 76 8.38 -4.21 -30.77
N LEU A 77 7.19 -4.80 -30.97
CA LEU A 77 7.04 -6.09 -31.61
C LEU A 77 7.59 -6.13 -33.05
N ASP A 78 7.51 -5.02 -33.77
CA ASP A 78 8.03 -4.87 -35.13
C ASP A 78 9.55 -4.89 -35.24
N GLN A 79 10.26 -4.65 -34.11
CA GLN A 79 11.73 -4.70 -34.04
C GLN A 79 12.27 -6.06 -33.59
N LEU A 80 11.38 -6.98 -33.18
CA LEU A 80 11.72 -8.31 -32.72
C LEU A 80 11.68 -9.32 -33.86
N GLN A 81 12.55 -10.32 -33.79
CA GLN A 81 12.55 -11.42 -34.76
C GLN A 81 11.58 -12.52 -34.34
N LYS A 82 10.69 -12.97 -35.26
CA LYS A 82 9.83 -14.09 -34.96
C LYS A 82 10.65 -15.38 -34.78
N ILE A 83 10.39 -16.09 -33.67
CA ILE A 83 10.97 -17.40 -33.36
C ILE A 83 9.88 -18.47 -33.27
N SER A 84 10.26 -19.74 -33.45
CA SER A 84 9.38 -20.89 -33.32
C SER A 84 9.51 -21.60 -31.97
N PHE A 85 8.56 -22.48 -31.65
CA PHE A 85 8.67 -23.32 -30.45
C PHE A 85 9.93 -24.21 -30.47
N LYS A 86 10.43 -24.55 -31.66
CA LYS A 86 11.63 -25.37 -31.87
C LYS A 86 12.92 -24.65 -31.52
N ASP A 87 12.89 -23.30 -31.45
CA ASP A 87 14.04 -22.46 -31.12
C ASP A 87 14.17 -22.25 -29.62
N LEU A 88 13.13 -22.64 -28.83
CA LEU A 88 13.12 -22.44 -27.39
C LEU A 88 14.18 -23.29 -26.67
N LYS A 89 14.85 -22.66 -25.70
CA LYS A 89 15.81 -23.29 -24.81
C LYS A 89 15.37 -23.13 -23.37
N LEU A 90 15.54 -24.19 -22.58
CA LEU A 90 15.16 -24.22 -21.17
C LEU A 90 15.91 -23.19 -20.35
N GLU A 91 15.25 -22.63 -19.36
CA GLU A 91 15.75 -21.62 -18.40
C GLU A 91 16.46 -20.45 -19.11
N THR A 92 15.88 -20.02 -20.26
CA THR A 92 16.48 -19.02 -21.14
C THR A 92 15.45 -17.97 -21.55
N HIS A 93 15.86 -16.70 -21.49
CA HIS A 93 15.15 -15.58 -22.13
C HIS A 93 15.61 -15.43 -23.57
N HIS A 94 14.68 -15.47 -24.50
CA HIS A 94 14.97 -15.37 -25.94
C HIS A 94 14.99 -13.90 -26.36
N ARG A 95 15.99 -13.14 -25.86
CA ARG A 95 16.14 -11.70 -26.13
C ARG A 95 16.23 -11.42 -27.62
N GLY A 96 15.55 -10.35 -28.07
CA GLY A 96 15.44 -9.97 -29.49
C GLY A 96 14.46 -10.81 -30.29
N GLY A 97 13.76 -11.80 -29.69
CA GLY A 97 12.80 -12.65 -30.34
C GLY A 97 11.37 -12.47 -29.82
N PHE A 98 10.37 -12.81 -30.63
CA PHE A 98 8.99 -12.96 -30.16
C PHE A 98 8.38 -14.28 -30.64
N LEU A 99 7.51 -14.83 -29.81
CA LEU A 99 6.78 -16.07 -30.09
C LEU A 99 5.30 -15.76 -30.35
N THR A 100 4.70 -16.37 -31.36
CA THR A 100 3.26 -16.29 -31.58
C THR A 100 2.59 -17.62 -31.31
N GLY A 101 1.38 -17.58 -30.79
CA GLY A 101 0.58 -18.76 -30.58
C GLY A 101 -0.90 -18.45 -30.45
N ARG A 102 -1.75 -19.44 -30.80
CA ARG A 102 -3.19 -19.35 -30.63
C ARG A 102 -3.62 -20.16 -29.41
N THR A 103 -4.44 -19.59 -28.55
CA THR A 103 -5.01 -20.31 -27.42
C THR A 103 -5.98 -21.38 -27.90
N ILE A 104 -5.78 -22.63 -27.47
CA ILE A 104 -6.58 -23.79 -27.92
C ILE A 104 -7.48 -24.37 -26.84
N VAL A 105 -7.34 -23.92 -25.61
CA VAL A 105 -8.16 -24.31 -24.45
C VAL A 105 -8.57 -23.09 -23.65
N PRO A 106 -9.70 -23.11 -22.89
CA PRO A 106 -10.03 -22.02 -22.00
C PRO A 106 -8.98 -21.88 -20.90
N PRO A 107 -8.60 -20.66 -20.48
CA PRO A 107 -7.68 -20.48 -19.38
C PRO A 107 -8.32 -20.96 -18.07
N TYR A 108 -7.51 -21.43 -17.13
CA TYR A 108 -7.91 -21.56 -15.74
C TYR A 108 -7.10 -20.62 -14.86
N TYR A 109 -7.72 -20.23 -13.75
CA TYR A 109 -7.21 -19.25 -12.83
C TYR A 109 -6.96 -19.97 -11.48
N CYS A 110 -5.69 -20.08 -11.10
CA CYS A 110 -5.31 -20.52 -9.76
C CYS A 110 -4.57 -19.37 -9.06
N SER A 111 -3.26 -19.47 -8.95
CA SER A 111 -2.38 -18.36 -8.57
C SER A 111 -1.84 -17.61 -9.80
N GLU A 112 -1.98 -18.22 -10.96
CA GLU A 112 -1.50 -17.77 -12.26
C GLU A 112 -2.58 -18.07 -13.30
N ILE A 113 -2.53 -17.39 -14.43
CA ILE A 113 -3.38 -17.71 -15.57
C ILE A 113 -2.66 -18.78 -16.40
N VAL A 114 -3.30 -19.89 -16.60
CA VAL A 114 -2.73 -21.02 -17.36
C VAL A 114 -3.61 -21.40 -18.52
N THR A 115 -3.01 -21.45 -19.73
CA THR A 115 -3.66 -21.94 -20.94
C THR A 115 -2.66 -22.75 -21.77
N ILE A 116 -3.09 -23.27 -22.92
CA ILE A 116 -2.23 -23.93 -23.91
C ILE A 116 -2.29 -23.11 -25.19
N ILE A 117 -1.12 -22.80 -25.74
CA ILE A 117 -0.98 -22.12 -27.05
C ILE A 117 -0.40 -23.07 -28.08
N GLU A 118 -0.89 -22.94 -29.34
CA GLU A 118 -0.45 -23.66 -30.50
C GLU A 118 0.19 -22.69 -31.47
N GLY A 119 1.40 -23.02 -31.92
CA GLY A 119 2.11 -22.28 -32.96
C GLY A 119 1.70 -22.67 -34.37
N ASP A 120 2.29 -21.99 -35.36
CA ASP A 120 1.98 -22.18 -36.76
C ASP A 120 2.29 -23.60 -37.28
N ASP A 121 3.33 -24.24 -36.72
CA ASP A 121 3.76 -25.61 -37.08
C ASP A 121 2.93 -26.70 -36.35
N GLY A 122 1.93 -26.33 -35.55
CA GLY A 122 1.14 -27.25 -34.73
C GLY A 122 1.83 -27.69 -33.43
N ASP A 123 3.02 -27.16 -33.15
CA ASP A 123 3.70 -27.35 -31.87
C ASP A 123 2.90 -26.65 -30.77
N VAL A 124 2.87 -27.23 -29.58
CA VAL A 124 2.10 -26.71 -28.45
C VAL A 124 2.97 -26.47 -27.23
N ALA A 125 2.61 -25.46 -26.44
CA ALA A 125 3.21 -25.23 -25.12
C ALA A 125 2.16 -24.74 -24.12
N LYS A 126 2.36 -25.06 -22.85
CA LYS A 126 1.62 -24.43 -21.77
C LYS A 126 2.11 -22.98 -21.61
N LEU A 127 1.20 -22.03 -21.66
CA LEU A 127 1.45 -20.61 -21.34
C LEU A 127 1.04 -20.34 -19.91
N VAL A 128 1.96 -19.78 -19.15
CA VAL A 128 1.74 -19.39 -17.75
C VAL A 128 1.98 -17.88 -17.61
N LEU A 129 0.92 -17.16 -17.26
CA LEU A 129 1.02 -15.74 -16.95
C LEU A 129 1.13 -15.61 -15.42
N GLY A 130 2.28 -15.14 -14.93
CA GLY A 130 2.58 -14.93 -13.52
C GLY A 130 1.85 -13.73 -12.92
N PHE A 131 0.75 -13.28 -13.55
CA PHE A 131 -0.06 -12.18 -13.10
C PHE A 131 -1.55 -12.50 -13.27
N GLU A 132 -2.36 -12.09 -12.31
CA GLU A 132 -3.83 -12.17 -12.36
C GLU A 132 -4.40 -10.76 -12.14
N ASN A 133 -5.34 -10.35 -12.98
CA ASN A 133 -5.94 -9.01 -12.92
C ASN A 133 -7.28 -8.97 -12.17
N ASN A 134 -7.64 -10.01 -11.40
CA ASN A 134 -9.03 -10.19 -10.93
C ASN A 134 -9.29 -9.93 -9.46
N LEU A 135 -8.27 -9.70 -8.65
CA LEU A 135 -8.50 -9.58 -7.20
C LEU A 135 -9.26 -8.30 -6.82
N TYR A 136 -9.20 -7.25 -7.65
CA TYR A 136 -9.69 -5.92 -7.29
C TYR A 136 -10.56 -5.22 -8.34
N SER A 137 -10.40 -5.49 -9.64
CA SER A 137 -11.11 -4.78 -10.72
C SER A 137 -12.40 -5.43 -11.20
N GLY A 138 -12.62 -6.70 -10.84
CA GLY A 138 -13.81 -7.44 -11.28
C GLY A 138 -13.84 -7.78 -12.78
N THR A 139 -12.89 -7.31 -13.59
CA THR A 139 -12.75 -7.64 -15.01
C THR A 139 -11.50 -8.49 -15.22
N PRO A 140 -11.66 -9.79 -15.55
CA PRO A 140 -10.51 -10.66 -15.80
C PRO A 140 -9.72 -10.24 -17.02
N TYR A 141 -8.37 -10.32 -16.94
CA TYR A 141 -7.57 -10.42 -18.14
C TYR A 141 -8.05 -11.67 -18.91
N SER A 142 -8.78 -11.44 -19.97
CA SER A 142 -9.44 -12.52 -20.69
C SER A 142 -8.56 -12.95 -21.86
N LEU A 143 -8.14 -14.20 -21.84
CA LEU A 143 -7.60 -14.90 -23.00
C LEU A 143 -8.62 -15.93 -23.47
N PRO A 144 -9.65 -15.54 -24.25
CA PRO A 144 -10.60 -16.49 -24.79
C PRO A 144 -9.90 -17.56 -25.64
N ILE A 145 -10.55 -18.69 -25.84
CA ILE A 145 -10.12 -19.69 -26.82
C ILE A 145 -10.06 -19.02 -28.22
N ASN A 146 -9.07 -19.40 -29.01
CA ASN A 146 -8.77 -18.85 -30.35
C ASN A 146 -8.22 -17.40 -30.33
N SER A 147 -7.80 -16.86 -29.20
CA SER A 147 -7.02 -15.64 -29.19
C SER A 147 -5.62 -15.89 -29.72
N THR A 148 -5.16 -15.03 -30.63
CA THR A 148 -3.75 -15.03 -31.07
C THR A 148 -2.98 -14.10 -30.15
N VAL A 149 -1.87 -14.59 -29.58
CA VAL A 149 -1.00 -13.83 -28.71
C VAL A 149 0.41 -13.74 -29.29
N ALA A 150 1.06 -12.60 -29.08
CA ALA A 150 2.49 -12.43 -29.26
C ALA A 150 3.15 -12.29 -27.91
N ILE A 151 4.19 -13.06 -27.66
CA ILE A 151 4.97 -13.03 -26.42
C ILE A 151 6.35 -12.50 -26.77
N LYS A 152 6.68 -11.32 -26.25
CA LYS A 152 7.97 -10.66 -26.48
C LYS A 152 9.04 -11.30 -25.60
N GLU A 153 10.17 -11.60 -26.18
CA GLU A 153 11.35 -12.12 -25.48
C GLU A 153 11.03 -13.27 -24.51
N PRO A 154 10.35 -14.35 -24.98
CA PRO A 154 9.74 -15.35 -24.13
C PRO A 154 10.74 -16.04 -23.21
N TYR A 155 10.34 -16.26 -21.95
CA TYR A 155 11.06 -17.09 -21.01
C TYR A 155 10.52 -18.51 -21.03
N CYS A 156 11.39 -19.45 -21.35
CA CYS A 156 11.06 -20.87 -21.38
C CYS A 156 11.56 -21.56 -20.11
N LYS A 157 10.65 -22.12 -19.33
CA LYS A 157 10.93 -22.73 -18.04
C LYS A 157 10.60 -24.22 -18.02
N TYR A 158 11.42 -25.01 -17.33
CA TYR A 158 11.13 -26.41 -17.05
C TYR A 158 10.04 -26.53 -15.94
N ASN A 159 9.02 -27.38 -16.15
CA ASN A 159 7.90 -27.50 -15.20
C ASN A 159 8.07 -28.59 -14.14
N GLY A 160 9.22 -29.25 -14.09
CA GLY A 160 9.50 -30.34 -13.14
C GLY A 160 8.89 -31.71 -13.51
N GLU A 161 7.97 -31.78 -14.48
CA GLU A 161 7.30 -33.02 -14.93
C GLU A 161 7.88 -33.58 -16.22
N GLY A 162 8.87 -32.92 -16.78
CA GLY A 162 9.51 -33.31 -18.00
C GLY A 162 9.09 -32.47 -19.21
N ASP A 163 8.15 -31.56 -19.06
CA ASP A 163 7.70 -30.62 -20.06
C ASP A 163 8.24 -29.21 -19.78
N PHE A 164 8.08 -28.33 -20.75
CA PHE A 164 8.37 -26.93 -20.57
C PHE A 164 7.11 -26.06 -20.58
N VAL A 165 7.23 -24.86 -20.05
CA VAL A 165 6.21 -23.83 -20.08
C VAL A 165 6.81 -22.53 -20.62
N VAL A 166 6.04 -21.76 -21.35
CA VAL A 166 6.37 -20.37 -21.67
C VAL A 166 5.77 -19.53 -20.56
N ARG A 167 6.64 -18.82 -19.83
CA ARG A 167 6.25 -18.01 -18.68
C ARG A 167 6.38 -16.53 -18.98
N VAL A 168 5.39 -15.75 -18.54
CA VAL A 168 5.37 -14.29 -18.66
C VAL A 168 5.06 -13.70 -17.27
N ASP A 169 5.98 -12.94 -16.71
CA ASP A 169 5.81 -12.28 -15.41
C ASP A 169 5.57 -10.77 -15.52
N HIS A 170 5.92 -10.18 -16.66
CA HIS A 170 5.64 -8.79 -16.98
C HIS A 170 4.40 -8.69 -17.87
N PRO A 171 3.32 -8.00 -17.42
CA PRO A 171 2.10 -7.88 -18.24
C PRO A 171 2.33 -7.23 -19.60
N SER A 172 3.34 -6.37 -19.74
CA SER A 172 3.72 -5.72 -21.01
C SER A 172 4.40 -6.64 -22.04
N ASP A 173 4.81 -7.84 -21.65
CA ASP A 173 5.54 -8.76 -22.52
C ASP A 173 4.62 -9.68 -23.32
N ILE A 174 3.30 -9.56 -23.15
CA ILE A 174 2.31 -10.28 -23.94
C ILE A 174 1.31 -9.31 -24.56
N ALA A 175 1.05 -9.47 -25.87
CA ALA A 175 0.04 -8.74 -26.59
C ALA A 175 -0.98 -9.70 -27.19
N VAL A 176 -2.27 -9.38 -27.10
CA VAL A 176 -3.33 -10.06 -27.84
C VAL A 176 -3.43 -9.37 -29.20
N LEU A 177 -3.08 -10.11 -30.25
CA LEU A 177 -3.07 -9.59 -31.60
C LEU A 177 -4.51 -9.49 -32.16
N ARG A 178 -4.84 -8.36 -32.75
CA ARG A 178 -6.13 -8.13 -33.38
C ARG A 178 -6.11 -8.67 -34.81
N GLY A 179 -7.28 -9.04 -35.33
CA GLY A 179 -7.37 -9.64 -36.68
C GLY A 179 -6.93 -8.73 -37.83
N ASP A 180 -6.87 -7.43 -37.62
CA ASP A 180 -6.38 -6.41 -38.55
C ASP A 180 -4.90 -6.00 -38.34
N ASP A 181 -4.23 -6.55 -37.32
CA ASP A 181 -2.79 -6.37 -37.12
C ASP A 181 -2.01 -6.99 -38.29
N PRO A 182 -1.06 -6.27 -38.93
CA PRO A 182 -0.27 -6.80 -40.03
C PRO A 182 0.47 -8.10 -39.68
N THR A 183 0.86 -8.31 -38.46
CA THR A 183 1.50 -9.53 -37.95
C THR A 183 0.53 -10.70 -37.96
N VAL A 184 -0.75 -10.45 -37.67
CA VAL A 184 -1.82 -11.45 -37.69
C VAL A 184 -2.21 -11.81 -39.11
N SER A 185 -2.26 -10.84 -40.03
CA SER A 185 -2.60 -11.13 -41.46
C SER A 185 -1.55 -12.01 -42.13
N MET A 186 -0.29 -11.98 -41.70
CA MET A 186 0.75 -12.93 -42.13
C MET A 186 0.58 -14.33 -41.55
N ILE A 187 -0.07 -14.45 -40.38
CA ILE A 187 -0.25 -15.71 -39.65
C ILE A 187 -1.60 -16.35 -39.92
N MET A 188 -2.65 -15.53 -40.15
CA MET A 188 -4.03 -15.99 -40.29
C MET A 188 -4.55 -16.00 -41.72
N GLN A 189 -3.87 -16.62 -42.66
CA GLN A 189 -4.50 -17.06 -43.90
C GLN A 189 -5.56 -18.18 -43.71
N PHE A 190 -5.92 -18.48 -42.46
CA PHE A 190 -6.80 -19.57 -42.06
C PHE A 190 -8.21 -19.18 -41.61
N ALA A 191 -8.55 -17.93 -41.43
CA ALA A 191 -9.92 -17.53 -41.12
C ALA A 191 -10.64 -17.08 -42.40
N SER A 192 -11.00 -18.02 -43.26
CA SER A 192 -11.88 -17.80 -44.40
C SER A 192 -13.23 -17.22 -43.93
N GLY A 193 -13.67 -16.14 -44.59
CA GLY A 193 -15.08 -15.70 -44.59
C GLY A 193 -15.48 -14.60 -43.62
N THR A 194 -14.63 -13.65 -43.30
CA THR A 194 -15.05 -12.43 -42.65
C THR A 194 -15.81 -11.52 -43.59
N MET A 195 -17.11 -11.51 -43.44
CA MET A 195 -17.96 -10.42 -43.92
C MET A 195 -17.45 -9.12 -43.26
N GLU A 196 -17.08 -8.13 -44.06
CA GLU A 196 -16.61 -6.83 -43.57
C GLU A 196 -17.64 -6.23 -42.63
N ILE A 197 -17.30 -6.12 -41.34
CA ILE A 197 -18.20 -5.58 -40.33
C ILE A 197 -18.17 -4.05 -40.42
N THR A 198 -19.31 -3.45 -40.75
CA THR A 198 -19.42 -1.99 -40.86
C THR A 198 -19.19 -1.27 -39.55
N PRO A 199 -18.71 0.02 -39.54
CA PRO A 199 -18.54 0.82 -38.36
C PRO A 199 -19.79 0.87 -37.45
N ALA A 200 -20.98 0.95 -38.05
CA ALA A 200 -22.25 0.96 -37.33
C ALA A 200 -22.51 -0.36 -36.55
N ARG A 201 -22.12 -1.51 -37.13
CA ARG A 201 -22.22 -2.81 -36.46
C ARG A 201 -21.25 -2.91 -35.28
N TRP A 202 -20.01 -2.44 -35.46
CA TRP A 202 -19.04 -2.37 -34.37
C TRP A 202 -19.55 -1.49 -33.23
N ARG A 203 -20.10 -0.30 -33.52
CA ARG A 203 -20.70 0.58 -32.49
C ARG A 203 -21.85 -0.10 -31.77
N SER A 204 -22.75 -0.79 -32.48
CA SER A 204 -23.86 -1.54 -31.91
C SER A 204 -23.40 -2.68 -31.00
N ALA A 205 -22.34 -3.41 -31.43
CA ALA A 205 -21.70 -4.42 -30.57
C ALA A 205 -21.13 -3.82 -29.29
N GLY A 206 -20.50 -2.64 -29.41
CA GLY A 206 -20.02 -1.88 -28.23
C GLY A 206 -21.15 -1.47 -27.28
N ASP A 207 -22.30 -1.01 -27.83
CA ASP A 207 -23.49 -0.68 -27.01
C ASP A 207 -24.00 -1.93 -26.25
N THR A 208 -24.03 -3.09 -26.92
CA THR A 208 -24.43 -4.36 -26.29
C THR A 208 -23.45 -4.76 -25.17
N ALA A 209 -22.15 -4.73 -25.46
CA ALA A 209 -21.12 -5.06 -24.47
C ALA A 209 -21.16 -4.11 -23.25
N TYR A 210 -21.43 -2.82 -23.47
CA TYR A 210 -21.59 -1.84 -22.39
C TYR A 210 -22.78 -2.18 -21.49
N LEU A 211 -23.93 -2.52 -22.07
CA LEU A 211 -25.13 -2.94 -21.32
C LEU A 211 -24.90 -4.24 -20.55
N GLU A 212 -24.09 -5.15 -21.09
CA GLU A 212 -23.67 -6.39 -20.41
C GLU A 212 -22.56 -6.16 -19.36
N LYS A 213 -22.17 -4.90 -19.10
CA LYS A 213 -21.09 -4.52 -18.19
C LYS A 213 -19.70 -5.05 -18.57
N LYS A 214 -19.51 -5.42 -19.82
CA LYS A 214 -18.22 -5.83 -20.42
C LYS A 214 -17.50 -4.58 -20.97
N TYR A 215 -17.06 -3.70 -20.09
CA TYR A 215 -16.61 -2.35 -20.49
C TYR A 215 -15.37 -2.36 -21.36
N SER A 216 -14.40 -3.23 -21.11
CA SER A 216 -13.21 -3.38 -21.94
C SER A 216 -13.57 -3.83 -23.37
N SER A 217 -14.48 -4.79 -23.51
CA SER A 217 -14.99 -5.21 -24.82
C SER A 217 -15.77 -4.09 -25.52
N ALA A 218 -16.50 -3.27 -24.76
CA ALA A 218 -17.19 -2.11 -25.33
C ALA A 218 -16.19 -1.08 -25.87
N VAL A 219 -15.13 -0.77 -25.11
CA VAL A 219 -14.03 0.13 -25.56
C VAL A 219 -13.41 -0.40 -26.85
N GLU A 220 -13.10 -1.69 -26.91
CA GLU A 220 -12.56 -2.35 -28.10
C GLU A 220 -13.49 -2.18 -29.32
N CYS A 221 -14.78 -2.52 -29.17
CA CYS A 221 -15.76 -2.39 -30.24
C CYS A 221 -15.92 -0.94 -30.74
N TYR A 222 -15.92 0.05 -29.81
CA TYR A 222 -15.97 1.46 -30.19
C TYR A 222 -14.68 1.92 -30.87
N THR A 223 -13.52 1.39 -30.48
CA THR A 223 -12.25 1.65 -31.15
C THR A 223 -12.30 1.17 -32.59
N GLN A 224 -12.75 -0.06 -32.86
CA GLN A 224 -12.93 -0.58 -34.18
C GLN A 224 -13.95 0.24 -35.00
N ALA A 225 -15.02 0.71 -34.38
CA ALA A 225 -16.00 1.58 -35.03
C ALA A 225 -15.38 2.91 -35.48
N ILE A 226 -14.51 3.52 -34.65
CA ILE A 226 -13.81 4.77 -34.94
C ILE A 226 -12.78 4.56 -36.08
N GLU A 227 -11.91 3.55 -35.94
CA GLU A 227 -10.83 3.25 -36.91
C GLU A 227 -11.37 2.99 -38.31
N LYS A 228 -12.50 2.27 -38.39
CA LYS A 228 -13.12 1.88 -39.69
C LYS A 228 -14.10 2.94 -40.23
N SER A 229 -14.37 4.00 -39.51
CA SER A 229 -15.32 5.03 -39.91
C SER A 229 -14.67 6.03 -40.87
N PRO A 230 -15.41 6.47 -41.93
CA PRO A 230 -14.96 7.59 -42.73
C PRO A 230 -14.74 8.84 -41.90
N GLN A 231 -13.64 9.56 -42.15
CA GLN A 231 -13.24 10.74 -41.36
C GLN A 231 -14.18 11.96 -41.57
N ASP A 232 -14.98 11.94 -42.60
CA ASP A 232 -15.99 12.97 -42.89
C ASP A 232 -17.32 12.75 -42.17
N ASP A 233 -17.60 11.55 -41.64
CA ASP A 233 -18.78 11.29 -40.81
C ASP A 233 -18.57 11.78 -39.37
N LEU A 234 -18.44 13.10 -39.24
CA LEU A 234 -18.14 13.74 -37.94
C LEU A 234 -19.20 13.45 -36.87
N LEU A 235 -20.48 13.31 -37.23
CA LEU A 235 -21.54 13.02 -36.26
C LEU A 235 -21.42 11.61 -35.69
N PHE A 236 -21.15 10.63 -36.51
CA PHE A 236 -20.93 9.25 -36.09
C PHE A 236 -19.69 9.13 -35.21
N LEU A 237 -18.59 9.75 -35.64
CA LEU A 237 -17.32 9.73 -34.91
C LEU A 237 -17.49 10.34 -33.51
N LYS A 238 -18.07 11.54 -33.41
CA LYS A 238 -18.25 12.24 -32.12
C LYS A 238 -19.18 11.51 -31.16
N ASP A 239 -20.28 10.91 -31.68
CA ASP A 239 -21.15 10.08 -30.86
C ASP A 239 -20.41 8.82 -30.36
N THR A 240 -19.58 8.22 -31.21
CA THR A 240 -18.81 7.02 -30.86
C THR A 240 -17.70 7.35 -29.85
N TYR A 241 -16.97 8.45 -30.04
CA TYR A 241 -16.01 8.94 -29.02
C TYR A 241 -16.67 9.17 -27.68
N ARG A 242 -17.84 9.83 -27.63
CA ARG A 242 -18.57 10.04 -26.40
C ARG A 242 -18.97 8.72 -25.72
N LYS A 243 -19.43 7.72 -26.49
CA LYS A 243 -19.77 6.40 -25.96
C LYS A 243 -18.51 5.69 -25.41
N ARG A 244 -17.38 5.78 -26.14
CA ARG A 244 -16.11 5.22 -25.66
C ARG A 244 -15.62 5.95 -24.40
N ALA A 245 -15.80 7.27 -24.31
CA ALA A 245 -15.50 8.03 -23.10
C ALA A 245 -16.23 7.49 -21.86
N PHE A 246 -17.54 7.22 -21.98
CA PHE A 246 -18.29 6.63 -20.88
C PHE A 246 -17.88 5.19 -20.56
N ALA A 247 -17.53 4.40 -21.56
CA ALA A 247 -17.00 3.05 -21.35
C ALA A 247 -15.65 3.09 -20.64
N ASN A 248 -14.73 3.97 -21.08
CA ASN A 248 -13.44 4.22 -20.42
C ASN A 248 -13.61 4.71 -18.99
N LEU A 249 -14.54 5.65 -18.74
CA LEU A 249 -14.83 6.16 -17.38
C LEU A 249 -15.27 5.02 -16.45
N THR A 250 -16.15 4.14 -16.94
CA THR A 250 -16.64 3.01 -16.15
C THR A 250 -15.59 1.93 -15.98
N ALA A 251 -14.73 1.74 -16.99
CA ALA A 251 -13.55 0.86 -16.92
C ALA A 251 -12.41 1.45 -16.06
N LYS A 252 -12.57 2.68 -15.53
CA LYS A 252 -11.57 3.43 -14.73
C LYS A 252 -10.33 3.85 -15.53
N SER A 253 -10.40 3.89 -16.86
CA SER A 253 -9.39 4.46 -17.76
C SER A 253 -9.64 5.96 -17.91
N PHE A 254 -9.35 6.73 -16.86
CA PHE A 254 -9.84 8.10 -16.71
C PHE A 254 -9.22 9.09 -17.72
N GLU A 255 -7.94 8.92 -18.07
CA GLU A 255 -7.31 9.80 -19.07
C GLU A 255 -7.92 9.58 -20.47
N ALA A 256 -8.05 8.32 -20.88
CA ALA A 256 -8.72 7.99 -22.14
C ALA A 256 -10.18 8.47 -22.17
N ALA A 257 -10.86 8.42 -21.01
CA ALA A 257 -12.22 8.95 -20.88
C ALA A 257 -12.25 10.49 -21.07
N LYS A 258 -11.28 11.21 -20.50
CA LYS A 258 -11.12 12.66 -20.65
C LYS A 258 -10.87 13.02 -22.11
N GLU A 259 -9.87 12.37 -22.74
CA GLU A 259 -9.50 12.62 -24.14
C GLU A 259 -10.67 12.38 -25.09
N ASP A 260 -11.31 11.23 -24.99
CA ASP A 260 -12.47 10.87 -25.82
C ASP A 260 -13.65 11.84 -25.63
N ALA A 261 -13.91 12.27 -24.37
CA ALA A 261 -14.95 13.24 -24.07
C ALA A 261 -14.65 14.58 -24.74
N LEU A 262 -13.40 15.06 -24.69
CA LEU A 262 -12.98 16.33 -25.30
C LEU A 262 -13.01 16.26 -26.84
N VAL A 263 -12.54 15.15 -27.45
CA VAL A 263 -12.62 14.92 -28.90
C VAL A 263 -14.06 14.90 -29.38
N SER A 264 -15.00 14.43 -28.56
CA SER A 264 -16.43 14.43 -28.92
C SER A 264 -17.06 15.83 -28.99
N LEU A 265 -16.43 16.85 -28.40
CA LEU A 265 -16.89 18.25 -28.44
C LEU A 265 -16.42 18.96 -29.72
N SER A 266 -17.20 19.96 -30.18
CA SER A 266 -16.82 20.92 -31.22
C SER A 266 -17.61 22.20 -31.04
N GLU A 267 -17.19 23.28 -31.70
CA GLU A 267 -17.88 24.56 -31.65
C GLU A 267 -19.37 24.49 -32.03
N SER A 268 -19.72 23.59 -32.92
CA SER A 268 -21.11 23.35 -33.38
C SER A 268 -21.86 22.28 -32.63
N LEU A 269 -21.21 21.48 -31.77
CA LEU A 269 -21.80 20.34 -31.04
C LEU A 269 -21.33 20.35 -29.58
N LEU A 270 -21.86 21.27 -28.81
CA LEU A 270 -21.67 21.31 -27.35
C LEU A 270 -22.63 20.30 -26.70
N ASP A 271 -22.10 19.34 -25.98
CA ASP A 271 -22.88 18.29 -25.29
C ASP A 271 -22.63 18.31 -23.79
N VAL A 272 -23.70 18.53 -23.02
CA VAL A 272 -23.67 18.47 -21.55
C VAL A 272 -23.09 17.15 -21.04
N ARG A 273 -23.40 16.04 -21.70
CA ARG A 273 -22.91 14.71 -21.30
C ARG A 273 -21.41 14.55 -21.49
N ALA A 274 -20.84 15.14 -22.56
CA ALA A 274 -19.41 15.12 -22.81
C ALA A 274 -18.66 15.95 -21.74
N TYR A 275 -19.14 17.16 -21.43
CA TYR A 275 -18.57 17.96 -20.33
C TYR A 275 -18.72 17.27 -18.98
N HIS A 276 -19.86 16.62 -18.71
CA HIS A 276 -20.06 15.85 -17.48
C HIS A 276 -19.08 14.68 -17.39
N CYS A 277 -18.87 13.94 -18.48
CA CYS A 277 -17.91 12.83 -18.54
C CYS A 277 -16.46 13.31 -18.32
N ALA A 278 -16.06 14.41 -19.00
CA ALA A 278 -14.75 15.03 -18.80
C ALA A 278 -14.56 15.50 -17.34
N GLY A 279 -15.61 16.08 -16.74
CA GLY A 279 -15.63 16.49 -15.34
C GLY A 279 -15.42 15.31 -14.37
N LEU A 280 -16.11 14.20 -14.58
CA LEU A 280 -15.94 12.98 -13.76
C LEU A 280 -14.56 12.34 -13.97
N ALA A 281 -14.06 12.31 -15.20
CA ALA A 281 -12.75 11.77 -15.51
C ALA A 281 -11.64 12.57 -14.81
N THR A 282 -11.66 13.90 -14.96
CA THR A 282 -10.70 14.79 -14.29
C THR A 282 -10.84 14.80 -12.76
N TYR A 283 -12.06 14.63 -12.24
CA TYR A 283 -12.27 14.43 -10.81
C TYR A 283 -11.54 13.18 -10.31
N SER A 284 -11.71 12.07 -11.03
CA SER A 284 -11.08 10.78 -10.66
C SER A 284 -9.55 10.80 -10.79
N LEU A 285 -9.03 11.68 -11.64
CA LEU A 285 -7.59 11.97 -11.77
C LEU A 285 -7.05 12.93 -10.69
N GLY A 286 -7.91 13.45 -9.79
CA GLY A 286 -7.51 14.46 -8.80
C GLY A 286 -7.30 15.86 -9.38
N LEU A 287 -7.62 16.09 -10.66
CA LEU A 287 -7.51 17.39 -11.36
C LEU A 287 -8.74 18.27 -11.07
N TYR A 288 -8.95 18.58 -9.79
CA TYR A 288 -10.20 19.18 -9.31
C TYR A 288 -10.52 20.55 -9.93
N MET A 289 -9.52 21.37 -10.23
CA MET A 289 -9.76 22.69 -10.88
C MET A 289 -10.26 22.54 -12.32
N GLU A 290 -9.71 21.58 -13.08
CA GLU A 290 -10.21 21.27 -14.42
C GLU A 290 -11.62 20.67 -14.35
N SER A 291 -11.85 19.74 -13.43
CA SER A 291 -13.15 19.13 -13.19
C SER A 291 -14.22 20.17 -12.91
N LYS A 292 -13.94 21.14 -12.03
CA LYS A 292 -14.83 22.28 -11.75
C LYS A 292 -15.19 23.02 -13.02
N THR A 293 -14.21 23.30 -13.87
CA THR A 293 -14.40 24.05 -15.13
C THR A 293 -15.34 23.28 -16.08
N TYR A 294 -15.20 21.95 -16.18
CA TYR A 294 -16.08 21.15 -17.03
C TYR A 294 -17.51 21.06 -16.50
N PHE A 295 -17.73 20.90 -15.18
CA PHE A 295 -19.08 20.94 -14.63
C PHE A 295 -19.72 22.31 -14.76
N GLN A 296 -18.97 23.40 -14.62
CA GLN A 296 -19.46 24.75 -14.90
C GLN A 296 -19.87 24.91 -16.37
N SER A 297 -19.10 24.33 -17.31
CA SER A 297 -19.42 24.36 -18.74
C SER A 297 -20.67 23.55 -19.06
N ALA A 298 -20.84 22.38 -18.42
CA ALA A 298 -22.10 21.63 -18.52
C ALA A 298 -23.30 22.42 -18.03
N LEU A 299 -23.18 23.14 -16.90
CA LEU A 299 -24.25 23.95 -16.31
C LEU A 299 -24.53 25.26 -17.09
N LYS A 300 -23.54 25.80 -17.81
CA LYS A 300 -23.82 26.91 -18.77
C LYS A 300 -24.74 26.48 -19.90
N LEU A 301 -24.64 25.21 -20.35
CA LEU A 301 -25.51 24.66 -21.38
C LEU A 301 -26.87 24.22 -20.83
N ARG A 302 -26.88 23.66 -19.61
CA ARG A 302 -28.10 23.21 -18.93
C ARG A 302 -28.02 23.55 -17.44
N PRO A 303 -28.54 24.72 -17.04
CA PRO A 303 -28.49 25.19 -15.64
C PRO A 303 -29.19 24.29 -14.62
N ASP A 304 -30.20 23.54 -15.06
CA ASP A 304 -31.03 22.63 -14.26
C ASP A 304 -30.53 21.17 -14.20
N ASP A 305 -29.31 20.90 -14.70
CA ASP A 305 -28.72 19.55 -14.63
C ASP A 305 -28.27 19.21 -13.20
N LEU A 306 -29.17 18.57 -12.44
CA LEU A 306 -28.94 18.19 -11.05
C LEU A 306 -27.68 17.36 -10.85
N LYS A 307 -27.30 16.53 -11.85
CA LYS A 307 -26.08 15.70 -11.77
C LYS A 307 -24.84 16.59 -11.75
N SER A 308 -24.72 17.50 -12.70
CA SER A 308 -23.58 18.43 -12.76
C SER A 308 -23.57 19.42 -11.58
N GLN A 309 -24.74 19.83 -11.04
CA GLN A 309 -24.80 20.64 -9.81
C GLN A 309 -24.21 19.89 -8.61
N LYS A 310 -24.62 18.63 -8.42
CA LYS A 310 -24.09 17.76 -7.34
C LYS A 310 -22.57 17.58 -7.44
N GLU A 311 -22.08 17.28 -8.64
CA GLU A 311 -20.64 17.07 -8.84
C GLU A 311 -19.85 18.39 -8.73
N LEU A 312 -20.43 19.54 -9.12
CA LEU A 312 -19.81 20.85 -8.90
C LEU A 312 -19.65 21.17 -7.40
N HIS A 313 -20.65 20.84 -6.59
CA HIS A 313 -20.53 20.98 -5.14
C HIS A 313 -19.45 20.06 -4.58
N ARG A 314 -19.45 18.80 -4.99
CA ARG A 314 -18.48 17.78 -4.57
C ARG A 314 -17.04 18.21 -4.91
N VAL A 315 -16.77 18.63 -6.13
CA VAL A 315 -15.43 19.07 -6.54
C VAL A 315 -14.99 20.34 -5.81
N THR A 316 -15.94 21.24 -5.49
CA THR A 316 -15.62 22.46 -4.73
C THR A 316 -15.15 22.12 -3.31
N THR A 317 -15.75 21.12 -2.68
CA THR A 317 -15.30 20.61 -1.39
C THR A 317 -13.89 20.02 -1.47
N ARG A 318 -13.58 19.24 -2.52
CA ARG A 318 -12.21 18.68 -2.74
C ARG A 318 -11.17 19.79 -2.90
N ILE A 319 -11.50 20.86 -3.66
CA ILE A 319 -10.60 22.02 -3.81
C ILE A 319 -10.34 22.70 -2.46
N TYR A 320 -11.37 22.86 -1.64
CA TYR A 320 -11.23 23.44 -0.31
C TYR A 320 -10.32 22.57 0.59
N GLU A 321 -10.54 21.26 0.63
CA GLU A 321 -9.69 20.34 1.38
C GLU A 321 -8.23 20.38 0.89
N GLN A 322 -8.03 20.31 -0.44
CA GLN A 322 -6.70 20.32 -1.04
C GLN A 322 -5.92 21.61 -0.73
N SER A 323 -6.61 22.74 -0.64
CA SER A 323 -5.97 24.05 -0.44
C SER A 323 -5.77 24.42 1.02
N THR A 324 -6.60 23.90 1.94
CA THR A 324 -6.63 24.35 3.34
C THR A 324 -6.22 23.27 4.36
N GLY A 325 -6.29 21.99 3.98
CA GLY A 325 -6.12 20.87 4.92
C GLY A 325 -7.26 20.73 5.92
N ASN A 326 -8.39 21.41 5.71
CA ASN A 326 -9.56 21.31 6.58
C ASN A 326 -10.50 20.22 6.10
N TYR A 327 -10.68 19.18 6.93
CA TYR A 327 -11.48 18.01 6.65
C TYR A 327 -12.58 17.82 7.69
N ASP A 328 -13.68 17.20 7.29
CA ASP A 328 -14.67 16.64 8.20
C ASP A 328 -14.19 15.26 8.69
N PHE A 329 -13.31 15.26 9.68
CA PHE A 329 -12.76 14.03 10.24
C PHE A 329 -13.82 13.12 10.87
N ALA A 330 -14.90 13.68 11.42
CA ALA A 330 -15.98 12.88 12.00
C ALA A 330 -16.68 12.05 10.90
N SER A 331 -17.00 12.66 9.77
CA SER A 331 -17.59 11.95 8.62
C SER A 331 -16.62 10.94 8.00
N MET A 332 -15.30 11.22 7.97
CA MET A 332 -14.29 10.26 7.53
C MET A 332 -14.29 9.02 8.43
N ILE A 333 -14.22 9.20 9.74
CA ILE A 333 -14.23 8.12 10.74
C ILE A 333 -15.52 7.30 10.63
N GLN A 334 -16.68 7.95 10.51
CA GLN A 334 -17.97 7.28 10.34
C GLN A 334 -17.99 6.42 9.08
N SER A 335 -17.44 6.91 7.96
CA SER A 335 -17.35 6.16 6.70
C SER A 335 -16.50 4.89 6.85
N VAL A 336 -15.35 4.98 7.53
CA VAL A 336 -14.50 3.83 7.81
C VAL A 336 -15.17 2.83 8.74
N THR A 337 -15.84 3.32 9.77
CA THR A 337 -16.56 2.47 10.74
C THR A 337 -17.71 1.72 10.07
N SER A 338 -18.37 2.32 9.08
CA SER A 338 -19.40 1.66 8.26
C SER A 338 -18.85 0.75 7.15
N GLY A 339 -17.51 0.56 7.08
CA GLY A 339 -16.86 -0.40 6.18
C GLY A 339 -16.23 0.20 4.91
N THR A 340 -16.33 1.52 4.67
CA THR A 340 -15.74 2.18 3.50
C THR A 340 -14.31 2.57 3.82
N ILE A 341 -13.33 1.88 3.22
CA ILE A 341 -11.90 2.20 3.43
C ILE A 341 -11.32 3.14 2.35
N ASN A 342 -11.86 3.13 1.14
CA ASN A 342 -11.46 4.03 0.06
C ASN A 342 -12.32 5.30 0.14
N LEU A 343 -11.78 6.33 0.78
CA LEU A 343 -12.51 7.56 1.07
C LEU A 343 -12.48 8.54 -0.11
N ASP A 344 -13.53 9.35 -0.24
CA ASP A 344 -13.63 10.37 -1.27
C ASP A 344 -13.20 11.74 -0.71
N TYR A 345 -11.90 11.90 -0.49
CA TYR A 345 -11.28 13.12 0.01
C TYR A 345 -10.05 13.49 -0.80
N ALA A 346 -9.66 14.78 -0.78
CA ALA A 346 -8.50 15.26 -1.51
C ALA A 346 -7.21 15.07 -0.72
N THR A 347 -6.09 14.97 -1.42
CA THR A 347 -4.76 15.09 -0.82
C THR A 347 -4.46 16.56 -0.53
N TYR A 348 -4.10 16.89 0.73
CA TYR A 348 -3.54 18.17 1.14
C TYR A 348 -2.04 18.04 1.30
N LYS A 349 -1.31 18.95 0.69
CA LYS A 349 0.14 19.11 0.84
C LYS A 349 0.40 20.49 1.44
N GLY A 350 0.95 20.52 2.66
CA GLY A 350 1.40 21.75 3.31
C GLY A 350 2.65 22.36 2.66
N SER A 351 3.32 23.25 3.37
CA SER A 351 4.56 23.93 2.92
C SER A 351 5.76 22.96 2.99
N ILE A 352 5.81 22.00 2.05
CA ILE A 352 6.81 20.93 2.00
C ILE A 352 7.32 20.70 0.58
N GLU A 353 8.61 20.36 0.43
CA GLU A 353 9.27 20.04 -0.84
C GLU A 353 10.23 18.87 -0.72
N ILE A 354 10.51 18.17 -1.83
CA ILE A 354 11.47 17.08 -1.91
C ILE A 354 12.83 17.65 -2.30
N HIS A 355 13.86 17.36 -1.48
CA HIS A 355 15.24 17.75 -1.72
C HIS A 355 16.19 16.58 -1.45
N GLU A 356 17.46 16.73 -1.86
CA GLU A 356 18.54 15.82 -1.49
C GLU A 356 18.81 15.90 0.02
N ALA A 357 18.85 14.74 0.68
CA ALA A 357 19.08 14.58 2.11
C ALA A 357 20.47 13.98 2.40
N GLY A 358 21.48 14.37 1.65
CA GLY A 358 22.86 13.92 1.82
C GLY A 358 23.00 12.40 1.60
N THR A 359 23.48 11.69 2.61
CA THR A 359 23.67 10.23 2.55
C THR A 359 22.37 9.42 2.59
N HIS A 360 21.23 10.08 2.90
CA HIS A 360 19.91 9.43 2.99
C HIS A 360 19.11 9.50 1.68
N GLY A 361 19.74 9.90 0.58
CA GLY A 361 19.07 10.05 -0.72
C GLY A 361 18.17 11.28 -0.74
N ARG A 362 16.92 11.14 -1.21
CA ARG A 362 15.95 12.23 -1.24
C ARG A 362 15.10 12.23 0.02
N GLY A 363 14.83 13.41 0.56
CA GLY A 363 13.99 13.62 1.74
C GLY A 363 12.93 14.67 1.51
N LEU A 364 11.95 14.74 2.41
CA LEU A 364 10.92 15.77 2.45
C LEU A 364 11.36 16.87 3.42
N PHE A 365 11.27 18.13 3.01
CA PHE A 365 11.72 19.29 3.79
C PHE A 365 10.61 20.32 3.95
N SER A 366 10.59 21.02 5.08
CA SER A 366 9.73 22.18 5.30
C SER A 366 10.21 23.39 4.48
N THR A 367 9.30 24.08 3.80
CA THR A 367 9.62 25.36 3.09
C THR A 367 9.35 26.58 3.97
N GLU A 368 8.48 26.44 4.97
CA GLU A 368 8.09 27.46 5.90
C GLU A 368 8.12 26.93 7.34
N PHE A 369 7.94 27.83 8.31
CA PHE A 369 7.79 27.43 9.70
C PHE A 369 6.49 26.63 9.92
N ILE A 370 6.60 25.44 10.50
CA ILE A 370 5.47 24.56 10.81
C ILE A 370 5.31 24.48 12.31
N LYS A 371 4.14 24.91 12.81
CA LYS A 371 3.83 24.88 14.24
C LYS A 371 3.53 23.46 14.73
N LYS A 372 3.92 23.13 15.96
CA LYS A 372 3.54 21.89 16.67
C LYS A 372 2.03 21.62 16.54
N GLY A 373 1.66 20.38 16.23
CA GLY A 373 0.28 19.92 16.03
C GLY A 373 -0.31 20.19 14.64
N SER A 374 0.33 21.05 13.83
CA SER A 374 -0.18 21.37 12.48
C SER A 374 -0.22 20.13 11.59
N LEU A 375 -1.25 20.04 10.74
CA LEU A 375 -1.34 19.05 9.68
C LEU A 375 -0.32 19.43 8.59
N VAL A 376 0.67 18.56 8.38
CA VAL A 376 1.74 18.75 7.38
C VAL A 376 1.36 18.14 6.05
N LEU A 377 0.73 16.95 6.10
CA LEU A 377 0.31 16.20 4.93
C LEU A 377 -0.95 15.39 5.29
N CYS A 378 -1.93 15.40 4.41
CA CYS A 378 -3.02 14.43 4.41
C CYS A 378 -3.07 13.81 3.02
N GLU A 379 -2.51 12.63 2.88
CA GLU A 379 -2.29 12.00 1.57
C GLU A 379 -3.21 10.81 1.37
N LYS A 380 -3.89 10.79 0.22
CA LYS A 380 -4.62 9.61 -0.24
C LYS A 380 -3.64 8.54 -0.72
N ALA A 381 -3.88 7.29 -0.35
CA ALA A 381 -3.03 6.18 -0.78
C ALA A 381 -2.93 6.09 -2.30
N PHE A 382 -1.72 5.99 -2.82
CA PHE A 382 -1.51 5.53 -4.19
C PHE A 382 -2.17 4.17 -4.38
N ARG A 383 -1.98 3.26 -3.41
CA ARG A 383 -2.73 2.01 -3.36
C ARG A 383 -2.85 1.50 -1.92
N LEU A 384 -4.08 1.20 -1.50
CA LEU A 384 -4.42 0.45 -0.30
C LEU A 384 -5.46 -0.60 -0.69
N PRO A 385 -5.08 -1.90 -0.81
CA PRO A 385 -6.01 -2.93 -1.20
C PRO A 385 -6.98 -3.27 -0.05
N ASP A 386 -8.26 -3.41 -0.35
CA ASP A 386 -9.24 -3.99 0.56
C ASP A 386 -9.14 -5.52 0.51
N LEU A 387 -8.57 -6.10 1.55
CA LEU A 387 -8.29 -7.54 1.63
C LEU A 387 -9.22 -8.28 2.59
N TYR A 388 -10.09 -7.57 3.28
CA TYR A 388 -10.93 -8.10 4.33
C TYR A 388 -12.41 -7.92 3.97
N GLY A 389 -13.13 -9.03 3.87
CA GLY A 389 -14.54 -9.10 3.50
C GLY A 389 -14.91 -10.53 3.15
N GLU A 390 -16.19 -10.84 3.13
CA GLU A 390 -16.71 -12.22 2.86
C GLU A 390 -16.34 -12.72 1.46
N ASP A 391 -16.25 -11.82 0.48
CA ASP A 391 -15.88 -12.15 -0.91
C ASP A 391 -14.37 -12.18 -1.17
N LYS A 392 -13.53 -12.04 -0.14
CA LYS A 392 -12.08 -11.97 -0.29
C LYS A 392 -11.42 -13.30 0.07
N PRO A 393 -10.29 -13.66 -0.57
CA PRO A 393 -9.60 -14.90 -0.25
C PRO A 393 -9.16 -14.90 1.22
N GLU A 394 -9.29 -16.05 1.89
CA GLU A 394 -8.88 -16.23 3.29
C GLU A 394 -7.39 -15.94 3.46
N GLY A 395 -6.56 -16.38 2.52
CA GLY A 395 -5.12 -16.17 2.50
C GLY A 395 -4.58 -15.76 1.14
N LEU A 396 -3.54 -14.92 1.16
CA LEU A 396 -2.67 -14.61 0.03
C LEU A 396 -1.23 -14.80 0.47
N VAL A 397 -0.44 -15.46 -0.33
CA VAL A 397 0.99 -15.68 -0.08
C VAL A 397 1.76 -15.35 -1.35
N LEU A 398 2.81 -14.55 -1.23
CA LEU A 398 3.76 -14.25 -2.31
C LEU A 398 5.11 -14.87 -1.96
N PHE A 399 5.56 -15.80 -2.76
CA PHE A 399 6.92 -16.34 -2.72
C PHE A 399 7.81 -15.49 -3.61
N ASN A 400 8.75 -14.76 -2.99
CA ASN A 400 9.67 -13.87 -3.70
C ASN A 400 11.11 -14.41 -3.61
N PHE A 401 11.64 -14.90 -4.73
CA PHE A 401 13.00 -15.44 -4.80
C PHE A 401 14.10 -14.36 -4.78
N ASN A 402 13.72 -13.08 -4.90
CA ASN A 402 14.64 -11.95 -4.96
C ASN A 402 14.84 -11.26 -3.61
N SER A 403 14.12 -11.67 -2.57
CA SER A 403 14.16 -11.06 -1.24
C SER A 403 14.75 -12.02 -0.20
N SER A 404 15.42 -11.49 0.81
CA SER A 404 15.85 -12.24 2.00
C SER A 404 14.66 -12.82 2.77
N SER A 405 13.53 -12.10 2.79
CA SER A 405 12.24 -12.59 3.30
C SER A 405 11.46 -13.24 2.16
N LYS A 406 11.70 -14.52 1.93
CA LYS A 406 11.18 -15.26 0.77
C LYS A 406 9.67 -15.40 0.73
N THR A 407 8.97 -15.24 1.86
CA THR A 407 7.52 -15.43 1.96
C THR A 407 6.87 -14.17 2.49
N GLN A 408 5.87 -13.66 1.78
CA GLN A 408 5.10 -12.49 2.16
C GLN A 408 3.62 -12.85 2.27
N ARG A 409 2.97 -12.36 3.33
CA ARG A 409 1.60 -12.72 3.67
C ARG A 409 0.57 -11.73 3.11
N LYS A 410 -0.69 -12.04 3.28
CA LYS A 410 -1.91 -11.43 2.75
C LYS A 410 -1.83 -9.91 2.45
N ALA A 411 -1.46 -9.08 3.43
CA ALA A 411 -1.45 -7.62 3.26
C ALA A 411 -0.38 -7.16 2.25
N GLN A 412 0.83 -7.70 2.36
CA GLN A 412 1.97 -7.35 1.51
C GLN A 412 1.82 -7.94 0.10
N ALA A 413 1.41 -9.21 0.00
CA ALA A 413 1.12 -9.86 -1.27
C ALA A 413 -0.01 -9.15 -2.02
N GLY A 414 -1.08 -8.78 -1.30
CA GLY A 414 -2.19 -8.04 -1.88
C GLY A 414 -1.81 -6.65 -2.38
N LEU A 415 -0.94 -5.94 -1.66
CA LEU A 415 -0.44 -4.65 -2.14
C LEU A 415 0.36 -4.82 -3.44
N PHE A 416 1.29 -5.78 -3.52
CA PHE A 416 2.05 -6.06 -4.74
C PHE A 416 1.14 -6.28 -5.95
N LEU A 417 0.17 -7.20 -5.81
CA LEU A 417 -0.76 -7.54 -6.90
C LEU A 417 -1.57 -6.31 -7.34
N SER A 418 -2.05 -5.53 -6.38
CA SER A 418 -2.87 -4.35 -6.67
C SER A 418 -2.09 -3.18 -7.27
N LEU A 419 -0.80 -3.02 -6.92
CA LEU A 419 0.10 -2.05 -7.56
C LEU A 419 0.32 -2.43 -9.03
N ARG A 420 0.64 -3.70 -9.32
CA ARG A 420 0.83 -4.19 -10.67
C ARG A 420 -0.42 -4.00 -11.53
N GLU A 421 -1.60 -4.30 -10.98
CA GLU A 421 -2.88 -4.08 -11.65
C GLU A 421 -3.10 -2.59 -11.98
N ARG A 422 -2.85 -1.68 -11.05
CA ARG A 422 -2.99 -0.24 -11.29
C ARG A 422 -2.07 0.25 -12.39
N LEU A 423 -0.80 -0.13 -12.33
CA LEU A 423 0.23 0.35 -13.25
C LEU A 423 0.07 -0.24 -14.67
N PHE A 424 -0.50 -1.43 -14.80
CA PHE A 424 -0.80 -2.02 -16.10
C PHE A 424 -2.14 -1.55 -16.69
N GLY A 425 -3.17 -1.38 -15.84
CA GLY A 425 -4.51 -0.95 -16.28
C GLY A 425 -4.63 0.54 -16.58
N GLY A 426 -3.72 1.34 -16.06
CA GLY A 426 -3.66 2.79 -16.27
C GLY A 426 -2.85 3.16 -17.50
N ALA A 427 -3.33 2.82 -18.71
CA ALA A 427 -2.69 3.30 -19.94
C ALA A 427 -2.75 4.84 -20.02
N GLY A 428 -1.68 5.51 -19.60
CA GLY A 428 -1.53 6.96 -19.64
C GLY A 428 -1.98 7.63 -18.33
N GLY A 429 -1.16 7.55 -17.29
CA GLY A 429 -1.38 8.25 -16.03
C GLY A 429 -1.44 9.78 -16.21
N GLY A 430 -2.63 10.34 -16.17
CA GLY A 430 -2.85 11.75 -16.47
C GLY A 430 -2.51 12.73 -15.36
N ASN A 431 -2.21 12.26 -14.15
CA ASN A 431 -1.84 13.14 -13.02
C ASN A 431 -0.38 13.02 -12.59
N GLY A 432 0.43 12.23 -13.30
CA GLY A 432 1.85 12.02 -13.01
C GLY A 432 2.13 11.23 -11.72
N GLU A 433 1.13 10.57 -11.12
CA GLU A 433 1.35 9.73 -9.92
C GLU A 433 2.08 8.44 -10.26
N GLU A 434 1.79 7.84 -11.42
CA GLU A 434 2.49 6.64 -11.89
C GLU A 434 3.96 6.96 -12.19
N GLU A 435 4.27 8.13 -12.77
CA GLU A 435 5.66 8.59 -12.97
C GLU A 435 6.38 8.72 -11.63
N LYS A 436 5.75 9.39 -10.65
CA LYS A 436 6.30 9.54 -9.30
C LYS A 436 6.48 8.18 -8.59
N PHE A 437 5.60 7.21 -8.82
CA PHE A 437 5.77 5.85 -8.31
C PHE A 437 7.06 5.23 -8.83
N TRP A 438 7.31 5.33 -10.14
CA TRP A 438 8.52 4.79 -10.74
C TRP A 438 9.81 5.47 -10.28
N GLU A 439 9.73 6.67 -9.70
CA GLU A 439 10.86 7.37 -9.11
C GLU A 439 11.20 6.95 -7.67
N LEU A 440 10.32 6.23 -6.96
CA LEU A 440 10.54 5.81 -5.57
C LEU A 440 11.76 4.90 -5.43
N ASP A 441 12.36 4.85 -4.23
CA ASP A 441 13.52 3.99 -3.96
C ASP A 441 13.22 2.51 -4.21
N ALA A 442 14.12 1.83 -4.88
CA ALA A 442 14.04 0.42 -5.23
C ALA A 442 15.23 -0.41 -4.69
N GLY A 443 15.98 0.14 -3.73
CA GLY A 443 17.06 -0.58 -3.08
C GLY A 443 18.18 -1.07 -4.03
N GLY A 444 18.53 -0.29 -5.05
CA GLY A 444 19.56 -0.64 -6.01
C GLY A 444 19.12 -1.55 -7.16
N TYR A 445 17.82 -1.82 -7.32
CA TYR A 445 17.30 -2.52 -8.50
C TYR A 445 17.58 -1.71 -9.78
N VAL A 446 18.09 -2.40 -10.82
CA VAL A 446 18.45 -1.76 -12.09
C VAL A 446 17.22 -1.49 -12.92
N ARG A 447 16.96 -0.23 -13.24
CA ARG A 447 15.82 0.23 -14.05
C ARG A 447 16.13 0.21 -15.53
N SER A 448 15.13 -0.08 -16.35
CA SER A 448 15.24 0.02 -17.81
C SER A 448 15.17 1.46 -18.32
N GLY A 449 14.53 2.36 -17.54
CA GLY A 449 14.23 3.74 -17.95
C GLY A 449 13.04 3.85 -18.91
N MET A 450 12.32 2.73 -19.12
CA MET A 450 11.14 2.67 -19.99
C MET A 450 9.86 2.39 -19.20
N GLU A 451 9.96 2.28 -17.89
CA GLU A 451 8.81 2.02 -17.01
C GLU A 451 7.71 3.07 -17.18
N GLY A 452 6.50 2.60 -17.37
CA GLY A 452 5.32 3.43 -17.62
C GLY A 452 5.21 4.00 -19.04
N LYS A 453 6.27 3.96 -19.86
CA LYS A 453 6.20 4.38 -21.26
C LYS A 453 5.45 3.37 -22.10
N VAL A 454 4.65 3.86 -23.04
CA VAL A 454 3.82 3.01 -23.88
C VAL A 454 4.66 2.39 -25.00
N VAL A 455 4.64 1.06 -25.11
CA VAL A 455 5.21 0.26 -26.20
C VAL A 455 4.14 -0.73 -26.67
N ASP A 456 3.91 -0.82 -27.96
CA ASP A 456 2.82 -1.64 -28.56
C ASP A 456 1.42 -1.36 -27.94
N GLY A 457 1.15 -0.11 -27.56
CA GLY A 457 -0.14 0.33 -27.02
C GLY A 457 -0.36 0.00 -25.54
N VAL A 458 0.65 -0.53 -24.82
CA VAL A 458 0.57 -0.83 -23.38
C VAL A 458 1.75 -0.21 -22.63
N PRO A 459 1.58 0.20 -21.34
CA PRO A 459 2.69 0.69 -20.56
C PRO A 459 3.67 -0.45 -20.24
N VAL A 460 4.97 -0.17 -20.29
CA VAL A 460 6.01 -1.09 -19.84
C VAL A 460 5.92 -1.23 -18.32
N VAL A 461 5.67 -2.45 -17.85
CA VAL A 461 5.49 -2.76 -16.43
C VAL A 461 6.54 -3.79 -16.00
N ASP A 462 7.45 -3.37 -15.12
CA ASP A 462 8.41 -4.27 -14.49
C ASP A 462 7.86 -4.77 -13.14
N SER A 463 7.41 -6.02 -13.11
CA SER A 463 6.84 -6.65 -11.91
C SER A 463 7.85 -6.77 -10.77
N PHE A 464 9.14 -6.96 -11.08
CA PHE A 464 10.18 -7.09 -10.06
C PHE A 464 10.58 -5.72 -9.48
N LEU A 465 10.60 -4.67 -10.30
CA LEU A 465 10.80 -3.30 -9.83
C LEU A 465 9.65 -2.85 -8.94
N ILE A 466 8.39 -3.17 -9.29
CA ILE A 466 7.24 -2.89 -8.43
C ILE A 466 7.44 -3.49 -7.05
N GLU A 467 7.89 -4.75 -6.98
CA GLU A 467 8.15 -5.40 -5.71
C GLU A 467 9.33 -4.78 -4.95
N ALA A 468 10.41 -4.41 -5.65
CA ALA A 468 11.54 -3.73 -5.06
C ALA A 468 11.14 -2.37 -4.45
N ILE A 469 10.36 -1.57 -5.20
CA ILE A 469 9.79 -0.30 -4.70
C ILE A 469 8.88 -0.56 -3.50
N ARG A 470 7.96 -1.55 -3.59
CA ARG A 470 7.04 -1.88 -2.50
C ARG A 470 7.79 -2.22 -1.21
N LEU A 471 8.84 -3.04 -1.29
CA LEU A 471 9.62 -3.47 -0.12
C LEU A 471 10.23 -2.29 0.65
N LYS A 472 10.60 -1.21 -0.03
CA LYS A 472 11.24 -0.03 0.57
C LYS A 472 10.24 1.05 1.02
N ASN A 473 9.06 1.15 0.37
CA ASN A 473 8.18 2.31 0.49
C ASN A 473 6.79 2.00 1.04
N CYS A 474 6.47 0.74 1.40
CA CYS A 474 5.15 0.41 1.91
C CYS A 474 5.03 0.68 3.41
N PHE A 475 3.81 1.02 3.82
CA PHE A 475 3.45 1.28 5.21
C PHE A 475 2.46 0.23 5.71
N SER A 476 2.75 -0.32 6.89
CA SER A 476 1.74 -1.06 7.65
C SER A 476 0.78 -0.06 8.28
N CYS A 477 -0.52 -0.26 8.08
CA CYS A 477 -1.53 0.69 8.52
C CYS A 477 -2.74 -0.02 9.13
N PRO A 478 -3.28 0.47 10.27
CA PRO A 478 -4.60 0.10 10.73
C PRO A 478 -5.66 0.74 9.84
N ARG A 479 -6.86 0.19 9.79
CA ARG A 479 -8.00 0.86 9.12
C ARG A 479 -8.32 2.22 9.76
N LEU A 480 -8.15 2.31 11.08
CA LEU A 480 -8.37 3.52 11.85
C LEU A 480 -7.41 3.56 13.04
N SER A 481 -6.51 4.55 13.09
CA SER A 481 -5.56 4.73 14.18
C SER A 481 -6.25 4.96 15.52
N LEU A 482 -7.37 5.68 15.51
CA LEU A 482 -8.21 5.92 16.70
C LEU A 482 -8.64 4.61 17.37
N SER A 483 -9.14 3.63 16.62
CA SER A 483 -9.60 2.36 17.17
C SER A 483 -8.46 1.53 17.76
N LEU A 484 -7.28 1.57 17.13
CA LEU A 484 -6.09 0.90 17.67
C LEU A 484 -5.66 1.51 19.00
N LEU A 485 -5.68 2.84 19.09
CA LEU A 485 -5.36 3.58 20.31
C LEU A 485 -6.37 3.29 21.43
N GLN A 486 -7.66 3.31 21.15
CA GLN A 486 -8.72 2.97 22.10
C GLN A 486 -8.58 1.54 22.61
N ALA A 487 -8.30 0.57 21.75
CA ALA A 487 -8.06 -0.82 22.14
C ALA A 487 -6.83 -0.97 23.05
N HIS A 488 -5.80 -0.14 22.86
CA HIS A 488 -4.61 -0.13 23.72
C HIS A 488 -4.90 0.47 25.10
N LEU A 489 -5.61 1.61 25.14
CA LEU A 489 -5.93 2.31 26.38
C LEU A 489 -6.99 1.57 27.23
N PHE A 490 -7.89 0.85 26.60
CA PHE A 490 -9.04 0.18 27.23
C PHE A 490 -9.14 -1.30 26.83
N PRO A 491 -8.18 -2.14 27.20
CA PRO A 491 -8.13 -3.54 26.75
C PRO A 491 -9.32 -4.39 27.25
N GLN A 492 -10.08 -3.93 28.23
CA GLN A 492 -11.25 -4.65 28.77
C GLN A 492 -12.60 -4.16 28.24
N THR A 493 -12.66 -3.01 27.59
CA THR A 493 -13.86 -2.53 26.93
C THR A 493 -13.92 -3.12 25.52
N GLN A 494 -14.55 -4.27 25.39
CA GLN A 494 -15.04 -4.72 24.08
C GLN A 494 -16.14 -3.74 23.66
N PHE A 495 -15.80 -2.72 22.89
CA PHE A 495 -16.77 -1.94 22.11
C PHE A 495 -17.38 -2.85 21.03
N GLN A 496 -18.25 -3.78 21.47
CA GLN A 496 -19.10 -4.56 20.59
C GLN A 496 -20.38 -3.74 20.36
N THR A 497 -20.36 -2.85 19.38
CA THR A 497 -21.63 -2.48 18.75
C THR A 497 -22.02 -3.61 17.79
N PRO A 498 -23.32 -3.97 17.67
CA PRO A 498 -23.78 -5.02 16.74
C PRO A 498 -23.34 -4.80 15.29
N GLU A 499 -23.05 -3.55 14.89
CA GLU A 499 -22.56 -3.14 13.58
C GLU A 499 -21.06 -3.38 13.39
N SER A 500 -20.30 -3.60 14.47
CA SER A 500 -18.85 -3.80 14.42
C SER A 500 -18.41 -5.27 14.29
N GLN A 501 -19.31 -6.21 14.10
CA GLN A 501 -18.98 -7.64 13.99
C GLN A 501 -18.02 -7.94 12.82
N ASN A 502 -17.99 -7.08 11.79
CA ASN A 502 -17.04 -7.17 10.68
C ASN A 502 -15.79 -6.26 10.84
N PHE A 503 -15.73 -5.43 11.89
CA PHE A 503 -14.60 -4.56 12.15
C PHE A 503 -13.64 -5.23 13.14
N GLN A 504 -12.58 -5.81 12.62
CA GLN A 504 -11.48 -6.35 13.44
C GLN A 504 -10.40 -5.26 13.57
N PRO A 505 -10.29 -4.55 14.70
CA PRO A 505 -9.34 -3.43 14.86
C PRO A 505 -7.87 -3.87 14.72
N ASN A 506 -7.59 -5.14 14.90
CA ASN A 506 -6.24 -5.73 14.81
C ASN A 506 -5.83 -6.13 13.39
N HIS A 507 -6.70 -5.95 12.38
CA HIS A 507 -6.33 -6.23 10.99
C HIS A 507 -5.48 -5.09 10.44
N LEU A 508 -4.16 -5.30 10.41
CA LEU A 508 -3.25 -4.41 9.73
C LEU A 508 -3.29 -4.66 8.22
N SER A 509 -3.49 -3.59 7.47
CA SER A 509 -3.32 -3.54 6.02
C SER A 509 -1.92 -3.04 5.67
N THR A 510 -1.58 -3.10 4.40
CA THR A 510 -0.35 -2.49 3.87
C THR A 510 -0.72 -1.65 2.65
N GLY A 511 -0.26 -0.40 2.63
CA GLY A 511 -0.51 0.54 1.55
C GLY A 511 0.76 1.29 1.14
N LEU A 512 0.64 2.08 0.07
CA LEU A 512 1.71 2.93 -0.45
C LEU A 512 1.18 4.35 -0.63
N TRP A 513 1.93 5.33 -0.11
CA TRP A 513 1.71 6.77 -0.21
C TRP A 513 2.96 7.41 -0.77
N ILE A 514 2.86 8.07 -1.92
CA ILE A 514 4.02 8.53 -2.69
C ILE A 514 4.82 9.61 -1.97
N LEU A 515 4.15 10.67 -1.50
CA LEU A 515 4.83 11.77 -0.79
C LEU A 515 5.37 11.32 0.56
N ALA A 516 4.59 10.54 1.31
CA ALA A 516 5.02 10.01 2.59
C ALA A 516 6.24 9.07 2.47
N SER A 517 6.46 8.44 1.32
CA SER A 517 7.62 7.60 1.05
C SER A 517 8.95 8.37 1.00
N TYR A 518 8.90 9.69 0.81
CA TYR A 518 10.09 10.55 0.88
C TYR A 518 10.41 11.04 2.29
N ILE A 519 9.61 10.68 3.31
CA ILE A 519 9.91 11.05 4.71
C ILE A 519 10.90 10.05 5.28
N ASN A 520 12.13 10.48 5.48
CA ASN A 520 13.20 9.65 6.00
C ASN A 520 13.01 9.25 7.47
N HIS A 521 13.81 8.30 7.94
CA HIS A 521 13.74 7.80 9.31
C HIS A 521 14.50 8.69 10.29
N SER A 522 13.90 8.89 11.47
CA SER A 522 14.60 9.24 12.69
C SER A 522 13.98 8.49 13.88
N CYS A 523 14.80 8.01 14.81
CA CYS A 523 14.30 7.46 16.08
C CYS A 523 13.68 8.55 16.96
N LEU A 524 14.06 9.81 16.75
CA LEU A 524 13.46 11.02 17.35
C LEU A 524 12.87 11.88 16.22
N PRO A 525 11.68 11.51 15.71
CA PRO A 525 11.10 12.17 14.55
C PRO A 525 10.48 13.51 14.93
N ASN A 526 10.36 14.40 13.94
CA ASN A 526 9.58 15.63 14.08
C ASN A 526 8.13 15.50 13.57
N LEU A 527 7.76 14.33 13.03
CA LEU A 527 6.42 14.04 12.53
C LEU A 527 5.85 12.75 13.15
N THR A 528 4.54 12.72 13.28
CA THR A 528 3.77 11.48 13.58
C THR A 528 2.73 11.24 12.50
N ARG A 529 2.62 9.97 12.06
CA ARG A 529 1.60 9.53 11.10
C ARG A 529 0.45 8.81 11.78
N SER A 530 -0.74 8.99 11.22
CA SER A 530 -1.95 8.28 11.58
C SER A 530 -2.78 7.96 10.33
N PHE A 531 -3.82 7.13 10.47
CA PHE A 531 -4.60 6.65 9.34
C PHE A 531 -6.09 6.74 9.63
N ILE A 532 -6.85 7.16 8.61
CA ILE A 532 -8.30 7.08 8.51
C ILE A 532 -8.62 6.47 7.14
N GLY A 533 -8.94 5.17 7.08
CA GLY A 533 -9.07 4.45 5.82
C GLY A 533 -7.81 4.52 4.98
N ASP A 534 -7.94 4.96 3.73
CA ASP A 534 -6.84 5.15 2.78
C ASP A 534 -6.15 6.53 2.87
N MET A 535 -6.57 7.36 3.83
CA MET A 535 -5.92 8.65 4.09
C MET A 535 -4.86 8.53 5.18
N MET A 536 -3.62 8.92 4.86
CA MET A 536 -2.53 9.07 5.82
C MET A 536 -2.46 10.53 6.25
N LEU A 537 -2.57 10.76 7.55
CA LEU A 537 -2.46 12.09 8.16
C LEU A 537 -1.11 12.18 8.87
N ILE A 538 -0.37 13.25 8.60
CA ILE A 538 0.96 13.49 9.17
C ILE A 538 0.95 14.84 9.85
N ARG A 539 1.24 14.84 11.16
CA ARG A 539 1.28 16.05 12.00
C ARG A 539 2.66 16.29 12.59
N ALA A 540 2.96 17.56 12.82
CA ALA A 540 4.19 17.99 13.45
C ALA A 540 4.18 17.69 14.98
N ASN A 541 5.25 17.05 15.47
CA ASN A 541 5.44 16.74 16.91
C ASN A 541 5.95 17.94 17.70
N SER A 542 6.66 18.83 17.04
CA SER A 542 7.28 20.05 17.59
C SER A 542 7.19 21.16 16.54
N ASP A 543 7.57 22.37 16.93
CA ASP A 543 7.80 23.45 16.00
C ASP A 543 8.96 23.09 15.07
N ILE A 544 8.77 23.27 13.76
CA ILE A 544 9.73 22.90 12.72
C ILE A 544 10.13 24.15 11.94
N PRO A 545 11.41 24.58 12.01
CA PRO A 545 11.90 25.71 11.23
C PRO A 545 11.85 25.45 9.72
N PRO A 546 11.88 26.50 8.87
CA PRO A 546 12.05 26.35 7.44
C PRO A 546 13.34 25.59 7.08
N ASN A 547 13.36 24.91 5.94
CA ASN A 547 14.49 24.12 5.43
C ASN A 547 14.96 23.00 6.36
N THR A 548 14.04 22.46 7.18
CA THR A 548 14.32 21.34 8.08
C THR A 548 13.83 20.05 7.44
N GLU A 549 14.64 19.00 7.48
CA GLU A 549 14.23 17.66 7.04
C GLU A 549 13.09 17.13 7.91
N LEU A 550 12.07 16.62 7.27
CA LEU A 550 10.92 16.01 7.90
C LEU A 550 11.17 14.51 8.06
N THR A 551 11.03 14.02 9.28
CA THR A 551 11.37 12.64 9.62
C THR A 551 10.25 11.94 10.37
N GLN A 552 10.13 10.62 10.16
CA GLN A 552 9.19 9.74 10.85
C GLN A 552 9.87 8.48 11.38
N GLN A 553 9.20 7.73 12.25
CA GLN A 553 9.70 6.44 12.72
C GLN A 553 9.35 5.32 11.73
N TYR A 554 10.34 4.51 11.34
CA TYR A 554 10.14 3.26 10.58
C TYR A 554 9.94 2.07 11.53
N LEU A 555 10.67 2.06 12.64
CA LEU A 555 10.55 1.08 13.73
C LEU A 555 10.08 1.78 15.01
N ALA A 556 9.44 1.00 15.89
CA ALA A 556 9.10 1.47 17.23
C ALA A 556 10.38 1.88 18.01
N PRO A 557 10.36 3.03 18.70
CA PRO A 557 11.55 3.57 19.35
C PRO A 557 11.99 2.78 20.59
N GLU A 558 11.10 1.96 21.14
CA GLU A 558 11.38 1.12 22.33
C GLU A 558 12.36 -0.01 22.02
N ALA A 559 12.65 -0.28 20.76
CA ALA A 559 13.64 -1.28 20.39
C ALA A 559 15.01 -0.90 20.96
N HIS A 560 15.67 -1.88 21.59
CA HIS A 560 17.00 -1.72 22.15
C HIS A 560 18.00 -1.27 21.06
N PHE A 561 18.94 -0.38 21.40
CA PHE A 561 19.91 0.21 20.44
C PHE A 561 20.58 -0.83 19.55
N LEU A 562 21.13 -1.93 20.12
CA LEU A 562 21.79 -2.97 19.34
C LEU A 562 20.82 -3.70 18.39
N THR A 563 19.53 -3.76 18.72
CA THR A 563 18.50 -4.30 17.85
C THR A 563 18.25 -3.36 16.68
N ARG A 564 18.05 -2.07 16.92
CA ARG A 564 17.88 -1.07 15.86
C ARG A 564 19.09 -1.02 14.93
N ARG A 565 20.33 -1.00 15.49
CA ARG A 565 21.58 -1.03 14.72
C ARG A 565 21.69 -2.24 13.77
N LYS A 566 21.07 -3.37 14.14
CA LYS A 566 21.02 -4.58 13.29
C LYS A 566 19.87 -4.52 12.27
N ASP A 567 18.71 -4.02 12.67
CA ASP A 567 17.48 -4.13 11.89
C ASP A 567 17.42 -3.12 10.72
N PHE A 568 17.97 -1.92 10.88
CA PHE A 568 17.99 -0.92 9.81
C PHE A 568 18.77 -1.38 8.57
N PRO A 569 20.03 -1.87 8.68
CA PRO A 569 20.74 -2.42 7.53
C PRO A 569 20.02 -3.62 6.90
N LEU A 570 19.38 -4.46 7.71
CA LEU A 570 18.70 -5.67 7.23
C LEU A 570 17.45 -5.35 6.39
N HIS A 571 16.67 -4.34 6.78
CA HIS A 571 15.37 -4.07 6.18
C HIS A 571 15.37 -2.88 5.21
N TRP A 572 16.24 -1.88 5.42
CA TRP A 572 16.28 -0.65 4.62
C TRP A 572 17.64 -0.31 4.04
N ASP A 573 18.68 -1.13 4.25
CA ASP A 573 20.04 -0.97 3.72
C ASP A 573 20.75 0.30 4.19
N PHE A 574 20.46 0.82 5.38
CA PHE A 574 21.16 1.97 5.94
C PHE A 574 21.47 1.80 7.43
N GLU A 575 22.48 2.49 7.93
CA GLU A 575 22.77 2.64 9.34
C GLU A 575 22.16 3.95 9.83
N CYS A 576 21.37 3.90 10.91
CA CYS A 576 20.72 5.09 11.45
C CYS A 576 21.73 5.96 12.21
N ASP A 577 21.90 7.19 11.76
CA ASP A 577 22.78 8.23 12.33
C ASP A 577 22.01 9.37 13.02
N CYS A 578 20.71 9.16 13.31
CA CYS A 578 19.91 10.14 14.03
C CYS A 578 20.51 10.48 15.38
N VAL A 579 20.10 11.61 15.97
CA VAL A 579 20.64 12.12 17.23
C VAL A 579 20.63 11.09 18.36
N LEU A 580 19.55 10.29 18.47
CA LEU A 580 19.47 9.22 19.48
C LEU A 580 20.51 8.13 19.22
N CYS A 581 20.57 7.59 18.00
CA CYS A 581 21.49 6.50 17.66
C CYS A 581 22.96 6.96 17.74
N SER A 582 23.29 8.17 17.27
CA SER A 582 24.63 8.75 17.37
C SER A 582 25.08 9.01 18.80
N ALA A 583 24.16 9.37 19.68
CA ALA A 583 24.46 9.53 21.11
C ALA A 583 24.65 8.17 21.79
N GLU A 584 23.73 7.22 21.58
CA GLU A 584 23.81 5.87 22.16
C GLU A 584 25.06 5.09 21.69
N ALA A 585 25.52 5.33 20.47
CA ALA A 585 26.74 4.72 19.93
C ALA A 585 28.02 5.10 20.70
N LYS A 586 27.98 6.16 21.51
CA LYS A 586 29.11 6.55 22.38
C LYS A 586 29.22 5.66 23.61
N SER A 587 28.15 4.96 24.00
CA SER A 587 28.16 4.00 25.11
C SER A 587 28.70 2.64 24.63
N PRO A 588 29.55 1.95 25.41
CA PRO A 588 30.04 0.61 25.06
C PRO A 588 28.93 -0.41 24.90
N ASP A 589 29.11 -1.38 23.97
CA ASP A 589 28.11 -2.44 23.71
C ASP A 589 27.79 -3.27 24.96
N GLU A 590 28.76 -3.47 25.86
CA GLU A 590 28.59 -4.17 27.14
C GLU A 590 27.57 -3.48 28.03
N LYS A 591 27.57 -2.16 28.07
CA LYS A 591 26.57 -1.39 28.85
C LYS A 591 25.17 -1.50 28.25
N HIS A 592 25.05 -1.54 26.93
CA HIS A 592 23.78 -1.81 26.27
C HIS A 592 23.24 -3.19 26.62
N VAL A 593 24.10 -4.20 26.65
CA VAL A 593 23.73 -5.57 27.09
C VAL A 593 23.29 -5.56 28.54
N GLU A 594 24.05 -4.91 29.44
CA GLU A 594 23.71 -4.83 30.88
C GLU A 594 22.36 -4.14 31.12
N ARG A 595 22.07 -3.03 30.43
CA ARG A 595 20.77 -2.37 30.49
C ARG A 595 19.63 -3.31 30.06
N ARG A 596 19.80 -4.03 28.95
CA ARG A 596 18.82 -5.01 28.48
C ARG A 596 18.57 -6.13 29.48
N GLU A 597 19.62 -6.69 30.07
CA GLU A 597 19.49 -7.71 31.11
C GLU A 597 18.75 -7.19 32.34
N MET A 598 18.99 -5.92 32.70
CA MET A 598 18.30 -5.29 33.83
C MET A 598 16.79 -5.15 33.55
N VAL A 599 16.42 -4.72 32.33
CA VAL A 599 15.02 -4.63 31.89
C VAL A 599 14.36 -6.02 31.94
N GLU A 600 15.01 -7.08 31.47
CA GLU A 600 14.48 -8.44 31.53
C GLU A 600 14.32 -8.94 32.98
N LYS A 601 15.23 -8.59 33.90
CA LYS A 601 15.08 -8.89 35.33
C LYS A 601 13.85 -8.20 35.92
N ILE A 602 13.63 -6.92 35.58
CA ILE A 602 12.45 -6.14 36.02
C ILE A 602 11.17 -6.77 35.49
N LYS A 603 11.12 -7.06 34.17
CA LYS A 603 10.00 -7.68 33.50
C LYS A 603 9.61 -9.02 34.13
N ASN A 604 10.59 -9.88 34.38
CA ASN A 604 10.37 -11.17 35.02
C ASN A 604 9.79 -11.05 36.45
N LEU A 605 10.20 -10.04 37.24
CA LEU A 605 9.61 -9.74 38.55
C LEU A 605 8.16 -9.25 38.41
N ALA A 606 7.91 -8.36 37.48
CA ALA A 606 6.59 -7.80 37.20
C ALA A 606 5.61 -8.91 36.76
N LEU A 607 6.01 -9.80 35.85
CA LEU A 607 5.19 -10.90 35.35
C LEU A 607 4.86 -11.95 36.44
N LYS A 608 5.83 -12.30 37.29
CA LYS A 608 5.61 -13.25 38.38
C LYS A 608 4.60 -12.77 39.41
N SER A 609 4.41 -11.46 39.54
CA SER A 609 3.46 -10.86 40.48
C SER A 609 2.04 -10.76 39.95
N GLY A 610 1.83 -11.08 38.63
CA GLY A 610 0.59 -10.84 37.90
C GLY A 610 -0.21 -12.07 37.50
N SER A 611 0.02 -13.27 38.05
CA SER A 611 -0.60 -14.54 37.59
C SER A 611 -1.99 -14.79 38.18
N GLY A 612 -2.95 -13.85 38.08
CA GLY A 612 -4.34 -14.08 38.51
C GLY A 612 -5.25 -12.89 38.18
N GLY A 613 -6.51 -13.11 37.92
CA GLY A 613 -7.50 -12.20 37.31
C GLY A 613 -7.73 -10.79 37.90
N ASN A 614 -7.13 -10.43 39.05
CA ASN A 614 -7.03 -9.04 39.59
C ASN A 614 -5.59 -8.78 40.04
N ALA A 615 -4.67 -9.06 39.16
CA ALA A 615 -3.25 -9.28 39.48
C ALA A 615 -2.50 -8.06 39.98
N LYS A 616 -2.87 -6.83 39.60
CA LYS A 616 -2.13 -5.62 39.98
C LYS A 616 -2.43 -5.12 41.40
N GLN A 617 -3.65 -5.34 41.92
CA GLN A 617 -4.02 -4.97 43.28
C GLN A 617 -3.29 -5.79 44.35
N ASN A 618 -2.83 -7.00 44.06
CA ASN A 618 -2.22 -7.93 45.03
C ASN A 618 -0.68 -7.97 44.96
N VAL A 619 -0.04 -7.05 44.23
CA VAL A 619 1.43 -6.99 44.17
C VAL A 619 2.01 -6.71 45.55
N SER A 620 2.94 -7.54 46.04
CA SER A 620 3.54 -7.36 47.36
C SER A 620 4.41 -6.09 47.45
N ASN A 621 4.46 -5.47 48.63
CA ASN A 621 5.36 -4.30 48.88
C ASN A 621 6.84 -4.65 48.64
N SER A 622 7.23 -5.91 48.86
CA SER A 622 8.60 -6.36 48.61
C SER A 622 8.92 -6.38 47.12
N THR A 623 7.95 -6.81 46.25
CA THR A 623 8.09 -6.78 44.81
C THR A 623 8.22 -5.35 44.29
N ILE A 624 7.35 -4.44 44.74
CA ILE A 624 7.40 -3.02 44.34
C ILE A 624 8.75 -2.42 44.67
N LYS A 625 9.21 -2.57 45.94
CA LYS A 625 10.53 -2.09 46.35
C LYS A 625 11.67 -2.72 45.56
N ALA A 626 11.54 -3.97 45.15
CA ALA A 626 12.54 -4.64 44.31
C ALA A 626 12.57 -4.02 42.90
N VAL A 627 11.40 -3.80 42.29
CA VAL A 627 11.30 -3.13 40.98
C VAL A 627 11.82 -1.69 41.07
N GLU A 628 11.38 -0.89 42.06
CA GLU A 628 11.90 0.48 42.27
C GLU A 628 13.42 0.51 42.38
N ARG A 629 14.01 -0.43 43.13
CA ARG A 629 15.47 -0.54 43.29
C ARG A 629 16.17 -0.90 41.97
N LEU A 630 15.60 -1.83 41.19
CA LEU A 630 16.19 -2.22 39.90
C LEU A 630 16.04 -1.13 38.84
N THR A 631 14.93 -0.39 38.87
CA THR A 631 14.71 0.77 37.98
C THR A 631 15.74 1.87 38.26
N ARG A 632 16.04 2.19 39.55
CA ARG A 632 17.13 3.12 39.90
C ARG A 632 18.49 2.63 39.40
N LYS A 633 18.79 1.34 39.58
CA LYS A 633 20.05 0.76 39.06
C LYS A 633 20.12 0.84 37.54
N LEU A 634 19.00 0.65 36.84
CA LEU A 634 18.91 0.83 35.39
C LEU A 634 19.13 2.32 35.03
N GLU A 635 18.60 3.26 35.82
CA GLU A 635 18.86 4.70 35.64
C GLU A 635 20.34 5.03 35.81
N ASP A 636 21.00 4.50 36.85
CA ASP A 636 22.44 4.68 37.12
C ASP A 636 23.34 4.14 35.97
N LEU A 637 22.83 3.22 35.13
CA LEU A 637 23.52 2.73 33.96
C LEU A 637 23.44 3.66 32.72
N HIS A 638 22.60 4.70 32.78
CA HIS A 638 22.50 5.73 31.75
C HIS A 638 23.46 6.86 32.07
N GLU A 639 24.60 6.92 31.36
CA GLU A 639 25.62 7.94 31.55
C GLU A 639 25.02 9.34 31.30
N PRO A 640 25.12 10.27 32.28
CA PRO A 640 24.54 11.61 32.13
C PRO A 640 25.07 12.34 30.89
N GLU A 641 26.38 12.21 30.60
CA GLU A 641 27.03 12.86 29.46
C GLU A 641 26.44 12.44 28.11
N ILE A 642 25.71 11.32 28.04
CA ILE A 642 25.05 10.80 26.87
C ILE A 642 23.55 11.05 26.92
N TYR A 643 22.91 10.82 28.08
CA TYR A 643 21.45 10.72 28.19
C TYR A 643 20.77 11.97 28.79
N ASP A 644 21.51 13.05 29.10
CA ASP A 644 20.89 14.28 29.62
C ASP A 644 20.00 14.98 28.56
N GLU A 645 20.37 14.87 27.27
CA GLU A 645 19.66 15.54 26.19
C GLU A 645 18.86 14.59 25.26
N ILE A 646 18.85 13.29 25.57
CA ILE A 646 18.15 12.28 24.76
C ILE A 646 17.22 11.41 25.60
N PRO A 647 16.18 10.81 25.02
CA PRO A 647 15.29 9.87 25.68
C PRO A 647 16.00 8.66 26.29
N ARG A 648 15.49 8.18 27.43
CA ARG A 648 15.93 6.98 28.14
C ARG A 648 14.90 5.87 28.00
N LEU A 649 14.74 5.35 26.76
CA LEU A 649 13.62 4.50 26.36
C LEU A 649 13.50 3.20 27.17
N LEU A 650 14.62 2.62 27.62
CA LEU A 650 14.60 1.41 28.43
C LEU A 650 13.99 1.60 29.84
N LEU A 651 13.89 2.84 30.33
CA LEU A 651 13.22 3.17 31.58
C LEU A 651 11.70 3.31 31.47
N VAL A 652 11.16 3.42 30.25
CA VAL A 652 9.73 3.68 30.03
C VAL A 652 8.86 2.56 30.60
N HIS A 653 9.04 1.31 30.17
CA HIS A 653 8.20 0.19 30.61
C HIS A 653 8.26 -0.09 32.11
N PRO A 654 9.45 -0.10 32.78
CA PRO A 654 9.51 -0.18 34.21
C PRO A 654 8.72 0.93 34.95
N THR A 655 8.78 2.16 34.42
CA THR A 655 8.10 3.31 34.98
C THR A 655 6.58 3.25 34.75
N ILE A 656 6.11 2.78 33.59
CA ILE A 656 4.70 2.52 33.35
C ILE A 656 4.14 1.51 34.33
N TRP A 657 4.84 0.39 34.54
CA TRP A 657 4.41 -0.62 35.50
C TRP A 657 4.28 -0.05 36.93
N LEU A 658 5.24 0.79 37.37
CA LEU A 658 5.19 1.46 38.68
C LEU A 658 4.00 2.42 38.74
N THR A 659 3.73 3.20 37.70
CA THR A 659 2.57 4.10 37.62
C THR A 659 1.27 3.34 37.83
N GLU A 660 1.09 2.23 37.12
CA GLU A 660 -0.13 1.42 37.19
C GLU A 660 -0.34 0.77 38.54
N VAL A 661 0.72 0.21 39.14
CA VAL A 661 0.64 -0.41 40.46
C VAL A 661 0.30 0.63 41.55
N HIS A 662 0.84 1.85 41.47
CA HIS A 662 0.51 2.91 42.42
C HIS A 662 -0.88 3.49 42.21
N ARG A 663 -1.35 3.53 40.92
CA ARG A 663 -2.72 3.91 40.58
C ARG A 663 -3.75 2.97 41.21
N GLU A 664 -3.56 1.66 41.08
CA GLU A 664 -4.41 0.64 41.68
C GLU A 664 -4.45 0.71 43.23
N ARG A 665 -3.43 1.31 43.86
CA ARG A 665 -3.32 1.51 45.29
C ARG A 665 -3.84 2.86 45.78
N GLY A 666 -4.22 3.75 44.89
CA GLY A 666 -4.65 5.10 45.21
C GLY A 666 -3.51 6.01 45.73
N ASP A 667 -2.24 5.67 45.46
CA ASP A 667 -1.08 6.49 45.80
C ASP A 667 -0.84 7.58 44.75
N HIS A 668 -1.73 8.58 44.73
CA HIS A 668 -1.78 9.62 43.71
C HIS A 668 -0.46 10.41 43.59
N ALA A 669 0.23 10.65 44.69
CA ALA A 669 1.51 11.36 44.68
C ALA A 669 2.59 10.59 43.93
N LYS A 670 2.64 9.27 44.06
CA LYS A 670 3.56 8.42 43.27
C LYS A 670 3.11 8.24 41.82
N VAL A 671 1.81 8.21 41.57
CA VAL A 671 1.30 8.20 40.17
C VAL A 671 1.80 9.44 39.45
N VAL A 672 1.61 10.64 40.00
CA VAL A 672 2.14 11.88 39.41
C VAL A 672 3.64 11.76 39.14
N ARG A 673 4.40 11.36 40.17
CA ARG A 673 5.86 11.25 40.08
C ARG A 673 6.26 10.35 38.89
N TYR A 674 5.75 9.12 38.86
CA TYR A 674 6.14 8.16 37.80
C TYR A 674 5.59 8.53 36.43
N ALA A 675 4.39 9.11 36.32
CA ALA A 675 3.86 9.63 35.06
C ALA A 675 4.78 10.73 34.49
N MET A 676 5.30 11.63 35.33
CA MET A 676 6.25 12.63 34.89
C MET A 676 7.63 12.04 34.52
N GLU A 677 8.05 10.97 35.20
CA GLU A 677 9.26 10.23 34.83
C GLU A 677 9.10 9.53 33.45
N ILE A 678 7.89 9.02 33.10
CA ILE A 678 7.61 8.49 31.77
C ILE A 678 7.82 9.58 30.71
N LEU A 679 7.23 10.76 30.90
CA LEU A 679 7.40 11.88 29.99
C LEU A 679 8.87 12.27 29.83
N ARG A 680 9.61 12.37 30.91
CA ARG A 680 11.05 12.65 30.87
C ARG A 680 11.81 11.57 30.10
N ASN A 681 11.47 10.29 30.28
CA ASN A 681 12.11 9.19 29.61
C ASN A 681 11.81 9.17 28.10
N PHE A 682 10.71 9.79 27.67
CA PHE A 682 10.42 10.06 26.25
C PHE A 682 11.06 11.35 25.70
N GLY A 683 11.82 12.10 26.54
CA GLY A 683 12.52 13.30 26.10
C GLY A 683 11.77 14.62 26.32
N PHE A 684 10.65 14.60 27.03
CA PHE A 684 9.99 15.85 27.45
C PHE A 684 10.81 16.52 28.57
N VAL A 685 11.70 17.44 28.20
CA VAL A 685 12.60 18.17 29.11
C VAL A 685 12.12 19.61 29.21
N GLY A 686 12.20 20.21 30.43
CA GLY A 686 11.97 21.65 30.61
C GLY A 686 10.56 22.06 31.03
N THR A 687 9.61 21.16 31.19
CA THR A 687 8.38 21.50 31.90
C THR A 687 8.73 21.76 33.36
N LYS A 688 8.52 22.97 33.85
CA LYS A 688 8.56 23.33 35.28
C LYS A 688 7.44 22.55 35.99
N LEU A 689 7.67 21.25 36.16
CA LEU A 689 6.83 20.30 36.84
C LEU A 689 7.07 20.44 38.34
N GLY A 690 6.36 21.35 38.97
CA GLY A 690 6.36 21.49 40.41
C GLY A 690 7.28 22.61 40.95
N GLY A 691 6.73 23.79 41.17
CA GLY A 691 7.34 24.83 41.98
C GLY A 691 7.36 26.22 41.35
N ASN A 692 6.34 27.03 41.67
CA ASN A 692 6.30 28.49 41.61
C ASN A 692 6.95 29.19 40.39
N LYS A 693 6.22 29.29 39.29
CA LYS A 693 5.97 30.51 38.52
C LYS A 693 5.23 30.13 37.20
N VAL A 694 3.95 30.37 37.19
CA VAL A 694 3.19 30.59 35.98
C VAL A 694 3.67 31.91 35.40
N GLY A 695 4.39 31.91 34.31
CA GLY A 695 4.86 33.11 33.64
C GLY A 695 6.36 33.07 33.30
N GLY A 696 6.75 32.22 32.41
CA GLY A 696 8.06 32.19 31.76
C GLY A 696 7.94 31.54 30.40
N GLU A 697 8.60 32.10 29.41
CA GLU A 697 8.67 31.60 28.05
C GLU A 697 8.67 30.09 28.04
N ARG A 698 7.74 29.50 27.22
CA ARG A 698 7.69 28.05 26.95
C ARG A 698 9.04 27.70 26.33
N GLU A 699 10.00 27.24 27.14
CA GLU A 699 11.15 26.56 26.54
C GLU A 699 10.64 25.37 25.78
N GLU A 700 10.92 25.34 24.48
CA GLU A 700 10.54 24.32 23.56
C GLU A 700 10.86 22.95 24.14
N LEU A 701 9.86 22.09 24.19
CA LEU A 701 10.02 20.66 24.44
C LEU A 701 10.89 20.11 23.29
N GLY A 702 12.20 20.04 23.52
CA GLY A 702 13.12 19.50 22.55
C GLY A 702 12.77 18.03 22.26
N ARG A 703 12.95 17.59 21.07
CA ARG A 703 13.02 16.21 20.52
C ARG A 703 12.39 15.10 21.39
N ALA A 704 11.10 15.24 21.71
CA ALA A 704 10.35 14.26 22.48
C ALA A 704 9.58 13.29 21.58
N ILE A 705 9.36 12.07 22.05
CA ILE A 705 8.55 11.07 21.36
C ILE A 705 7.10 11.20 21.80
N VAL A 706 6.23 11.57 20.84
CA VAL A 706 4.78 11.65 21.03
C VAL A 706 4.16 10.30 20.61
N ASN A 707 3.63 9.57 21.58
CA ASN A 707 3.02 8.26 21.36
C ASN A 707 1.89 7.99 22.38
N VAL A 708 1.31 6.79 22.33
CA VAL A 708 0.20 6.37 23.21
C VAL A 708 0.60 6.35 24.67
N GLU A 709 1.83 5.96 24.99
CA GLU A 709 2.34 5.88 26.35
C GLU A 709 2.54 7.27 26.98
N SER A 710 3.03 8.24 26.18
CA SER A 710 3.16 9.63 26.65
C SER A 710 1.78 10.27 26.89
N PHE A 711 0.80 9.99 26.03
CA PHE A 711 -0.59 10.39 26.26
C PHE A 711 -1.17 9.76 27.54
N ALA A 712 -1.00 8.44 27.72
CA ALA A 712 -1.48 7.72 28.89
C ALA A 712 -0.85 8.25 30.19
N ALA A 713 0.41 8.65 30.14
CA ALA A 713 1.10 9.28 31.29
C ALA A 713 0.46 10.62 31.66
N LEU A 714 0.17 11.50 30.69
CA LEU A 714 -0.53 12.77 30.96
C LEU A 714 -1.93 12.55 31.52
N LYS A 715 -2.67 11.59 30.98
CA LYS A 715 -4.00 11.22 31.49
C LYS A 715 -3.93 10.76 32.95
N ALA A 716 -3.01 9.83 33.25
CA ALA A 716 -2.81 9.34 34.63
C ALA A 716 -2.39 10.44 35.57
N ALA A 717 -1.54 11.39 35.15
CA ALA A 717 -1.14 12.55 35.92
C ALA A 717 -2.32 13.50 36.20
N SER A 718 -3.15 13.78 35.15
CA SER A 718 -4.35 14.61 35.32
C SER A 718 -5.32 14.02 36.35
N GLU A 719 -5.63 12.71 36.25
CA GLU A 719 -6.48 12.00 37.21
C GLU A 719 -5.94 12.07 38.62
N ALA A 720 -4.64 11.88 38.78
CA ALA A 720 -3.98 11.95 40.10
C ALA A 720 -3.93 13.37 40.68
N TYR A 721 -3.67 14.40 39.86
CA TYR A 721 -3.72 15.80 40.30
C TYR A 721 -5.12 16.22 40.71
N LYS A 722 -6.18 15.77 40.03
CA LYS A 722 -7.57 15.99 40.44
C LYS A 722 -7.85 15.40 41.82
N ALA A 723 -7.36 14.18 42.07
CA ALA A 723 -7.49 13.52 43.38
C ALA A 723 -6.69 14.21 44.50
N LEU A 724 -5.62 14.93 44.14
CA LEU A 724 -4.81 15.74 45.06
C LEU A 724 -5.32 17.19 45.17
N GLU A 725 -6.43 17.54 44.53
CA GLU A 725 -7.03 18.89 44.48
C GLU A 725 -6.16 19.96 43.79
N GLU A 726 -5.15 19.55 43.01
CA GLU A 726 -4.23 20.40 42.23
C GLU A 726 -4.83 20.72 40.85
N LYS A 727 -5.87 21.55 40.78
CA LYS A 727 -6.69 21.79 39.59
C LYS A 727 -5.91 22.35 38.40
N ASP A 728 -5.04 23.36 38.66
CA ASP A 728 -4.30 24.01 37.57
C ASP A 728 -3.35 23.04 36.86
N LEU A 729 -2.74 22.11 37.58
CA LEU A 729 -1.86 21.08 37.04
C LEU A 729 -2.65 19.99 36.33
N ALA A 730 -3.84 19.66 36.81
CA ALA A 730 -4.73 18.73 36.16
C ALA A 730 -5.21 19.25 34.78
N GLU A 731 -5.64 20.52 34.74
CA GLU A 731 -6.06 21.20 33.49
C GLU A 731 -4.91 21.30 32.48
N TRP A 732 -3.70 21.65 32.96
CA TRP A 732 -2.52 21.66 32.10
C TRP A 732 -2.23 20.29 31.49
N CYS A 733 -2.29 19.20 32.27
CA CYS A 733 -2.11 17.83 31.75
C CYS A 733 -3.17 17.47 30.70
N GLU A 734 -4.43 17.91 30.90
CA GLU A 734 -5.50 17.67 29.94
C GLU A 734 -5.30 18.42 28.61
N GLU A 735 -4.88 19.67 28.65
CA GLU A 735 -4.59 20.46 27.45
C GLU A 735 -3.45 19.84 26.64
N GLU A 736 -2.34 19.46 27.30
CA GLU A 736 -1.23 18.78 26.62
C GLU A 736 -1.66 17.40 26.07
N ALA A 737 -2.48 16.64 26.82
CA ALA A 737 -3.02 15.37 26.36
C ALA A 737 -3.93 15.54 25.12
N LYS A 738 -4.78 16.59 25.06
CA LYS A 738 -5.58 16.91 23.87
C LYS A 738 -4.72 17.17 22.64
N GLY A 739 -3.66 17.97 22.80
CA GLY A 739 -2.70 18.22 21.73
C GLY A 739 -1.99 16.94 21.25
N MET A 740 -1.56 16.07 22.18
CA MET A 740 -0.96 14.78 21.84
C MET A 740 -1.96 13.84 21.14
N TRP A 741 -3.21 13.82 21.61
CA TRP A 741 -4.27 13.03 20.96
C TRP A 741 -4.44 13.38 19.49
N GLU A 742 -4.51 14.68 19.19
CA GLU A 742 -4.64 15.15 17.82
C GLU A 742 -3.46 14.71 16.94
N VAL A 743 -2.25 14.75 17.47
CA VAL A 743 -1.04 14.29 16.78
C VAL A 743 -1.09 12.78 16.51
N ILE A 744 -1.42 11.96 17.53
CA ILE A 744 -1.37 10.49 17.43
C ILE A 744 -2.49 9.92 16.58
N THR A 745 -3.70 10.50 16.66
CA THR A 745 -4.87 10.03 15.91
C THR A 745 -5.07 10.73 14.58
N GLY A 746 -4.35 11.85 14.36
CA GLY A 746 -4.49 12.74 13.20
C GLY A 746 -5.61 13.77 13.33
N CYS A 747 -6.49 13.66 14.36
CA CYS A 747 -7.63 14.56 14.58
C CYS A 747 -8.03 14.61 16.05
N GLY A 748 -8.77 15.64 16.46
CA GLY A 748 -9.26 15.79 17.84
C GLY A 748 -10.48 14.97 18.21
N VAL A 749 -11.00 14.13 17.30
CA VAL A 749 -12.26 13.38 17.52
C VAL A 749 -12.08 12.35 18.64
N GLY A 750 -13.06 12.29 19.54
CA GLY A 750 -13.12 11.29 20.61
C GLY A 750 -12.24 11.56 21.83
N VAL A 751 -11.49 12.66 21.88
CA VAL A 751 -10.58 12.98 22.99
C VAL A 751 -11.35 13.23 24.30
N GLU A 752 -12.49 13.89 24.25
CA GLU A 752 -13.29 14.20 25.44
C GLU A 752 -13.87 12.93 26.08
N ASP A 753 -14.26 11.95 25.26
CA ASP A 753 -14.74 10.65 25.74
C ASP A 753 -13.64 9.89 26.48
N VAL A 754 -12.41 9.95 25.95
CA VAL A 754 -11.25 9.27 26.54
C VAL A 754 -10.76 9.95 27.81
N LEU A 755 -10.72 11.28 27.86
CA LEU A 755 -10.33 12.04 29.04
C LEU A 755 -11.44 12.04 30.11
N GLY A 756 -12.71 11.94 29.69
CA GLY A 756 -13.88 11.88 30.57
C GLY A 756 -14.21 10.49 31.11
N ALA A 757 -13.71 9.42 30.52
CA ALA A 757 -13.98 8.01 30.89
C ALA A 757 -13.31 7.59 32.22
N GLY A 758 -13.58 8.32 33.27
CA GLY A 758 -13.15 8.07 34.66
C GLY A 758 -14.08 8.75 35.63
N ARG A 759 -15.24 9.22 35.15
CA ARG A 759 -16.21 9.98 35.96
C ARG A 759 -17.42 9.15 36.44
N ASP A 760 -17.49 7.83 36.12
CA ASP A 760 -18.56 6.93 36.59
C ASP A 760 -18.03 5.87 37.55
#